data_652b5405b686fb5c28361cec87c4fec6
#
_entry.id   652b5405b686fb5c28361cec87c4fec6
#
_cell.length_a   1.000
_cell.length_b   1.000
_cell.length_c   1.000
_cell.angle_alpha   90.00
_cell.angle_beta   90.00
_cell.angle_gamma   90.00
#
_symmetry.space_group_name_H-M   'P 1'
#
loop_
_entity.id
_entity.type
_entity.pdbx_description
1 polymer ?
#
loop_
_entity_poly.entity_id
_entity_poly.type
_entity_poly.pdbx_seq_one_letter_code
_entity_poly.pdbx_strand_id
1 'polypeptide(L)'
;MNKFITLILCLCCIFTSAWAEGDDHVSLNPSDANIVGHILDKKTGEHLSFINVYLHGTTIGTTTDATGHYYMKNLPEGKYTLVMKSIGYKTEEKTVNLKKGKTLEINFNAEEDAVSLDGVVVSANRNETTRRLAPSLVNILDSKVFETTHATSLADGLNFQPGVRVENNCQNCGFQQVRINGLEGPYTQILVDSRPIFSALTGVYGLEQIPANMIERVEVMRGGGSALFGSSAIAGTINIITKEPMRNSAQIAHSLTMIGGSRPDNNTTVNASLVTDDHKAGIYLFGQGRHRASYDHDGDGYSELGKLEAKTLGFRSYLKTSNYSKLTFEYHNISEFRRGGNLLDLPPHETDITEQTDHQINGGGLKFDLFSRDYHHRLNVYTSAQHTKRQSYYGAGKDPNAYGNTTDMTFIGGAQYSYEWDKCLFMPATFTGGTEYSYDDLRDEMLGYNRTIAQTVHIGSAFAQNEWKNDRWSFLIGGRLDKHNMMDHVIFSPRANVRFNPTKDINLRMSYSSGFRAPQAFDEDLHITAVGGDVAIIQISPDLKEENSQSVSASVDFYHRFGPVQVNFLVEGFYTDLRNVFILEEIGRDEDNNLLMERRNGKGARVMGINLEGKMAYSWMQIQAGATLQRSRYKEAEQWSENPNIAPQKKMFRSPDVYGYFTSTFTPVKRFSASLTGTYTGSMLVQHLAGYIPEDREEKTRDFFDLNLKLAYDFPIFKSVTLQVNAGIQNIFDAYQDDFDKGAHRDAGYIYGPGIPRSYFVGCKISY
;
A
#
# COMPACT_ATOMS: atom_id res chain seq x y z
N MET A 1 -6.52 29.91 4.22
CA MET A 1 -7.14 28.81 4.97
C MET A 1 -8.60 29.11 5.37
N ASN A 2 -8.91 30.21 6.09
CA ASN A 2 -10.32 30.50 6.51
C ASN A 2 -11.33 30.68 5.36
N LYS A 3 -10.95 31.30 4.23
CA LYS A 3 -11.85 31.50 3.08
C LYS A 3 -12.17 30.20 2.32
N PHE A 4 -11.28 29.23 2.34
CA PHE A 4 -11.46 27.94 1.65
C PHE A 4 -12.33 26.97 2.46
N ILE A 5 -12.15 26.95 3.78
CA ILE A 5 -13.00 26.19 4.71
C ILE A 5 -14.43 26.73 4.68
N THR A 6 -14.61 28.05 4.60
CA THR A 6 -15.92 28.69 4.46
C THR A 6 -16.57 28.34 3.12
N LEU A 7 -15.79 28.27 2.04
CA LEU A 7 -16.30 27.87 0.70
C LEU A 7 -16.77 26.40 0.67
N ILE A 8 -16.02 25.50 1.30
CA ILE A 8 -16.40 24.07 1.41
C ILE A 8 -17.65 23.91 2.30
N LEU A 9 -17.72 24.61 3.43
CA LEU A 9 -18.90 24.63 4.28
C LEU A 9 -20.11 25.24 3.57
N CYS A 10 -19.94 26.32 2.81
CA CYS A 10 -21.00 26.90 1.98
C CYS A 10 -21.43 25.99 0.84
N LEU A 11 -20.50 25.28 0.16
CA LEU A 11 -20.85 24.27 -0.85
C LEU A 11 -21.65 23.11 -0.23
N CYS A 12 -21.22 22.60 0.93
CA CYS A 12 -22.00 21.58 1.66
C CYS A 12 -23.41 22.07 2.03
N CYS A 13 -23.56 23.33 2.47
CA CYS A 13 -24.85 23.92 2.78
C CYS A 13 -25.73 24.18 1.54
N ILE A 14 -25.14 24.57 0.41
CA ILE A 14 -25.88 24.79 -0.85
C ILE A 14 -26.38 23.46 -1.42
N PHE A 15 -25.57 22.38 -1.33
CA PHE A 15 -26.01 21.06 -1.79
C PHE A 15 -27.07 20.43 -0.89
N THR A 16 -27.05 20.68 0.43
CA THR A 16 -28.10 20.20 1.32
C THR A 16 -29.45 20.95 1.11
N SER A 17 -29.42 22.23 0.74
CA SER A 17 -30.63 23.00 0.45
C SER A 17 -31.22 22.72 -0.95
N ALA A 18 -30.39 22.44 -1.96
CA ALA A 18 -30.86 22.12 -3.30
C ALA A 18 -31.55 20.74 -3.42
N TRP A 19 -31.36 19.85 -2.45
CA TRP A 19 -32.01 18.53 -2.38
C TRP A 19 -33.17 18.47 -1.39
N ALA A 20 -33.46 19.59 -0.69
CA ALA A 20 -34.55 19.68 0.28
C ALA A 20 -35.89 20.21 -0.31
N GLU A 21 -35.88 20.73 -1.53
CA GLU A 21 -37.11 21.21 -2.21
C GLU A 21 -37.62 20.18 -3.23
N GLY A 22 -38.19 19.12 -2.72
CA GLY A 22 -39.07 18.21 -3.43
C GLY A 22 -40.18 17.85 -2.44
N ASP A 23 -41.28 18.59 -2.50
CA ASP A 23 -42.48 18.33 -1.70
C ASP A 23 -42.98 16.90 -1.98
N ASP A 24 -42.67 16.03 -1.03
CA ASP A 24 -43.58 15.03 -0.49
C ASP A 24 -43.09 14.69 0.90
N HIS A 25 -43.79 15.17 1.91
CA HIS A 25 -43.64 14.74 3.31
C HIS A 25 -43.96 13.24 3.43
N VAL A 26 -43.11 12.38 2.90
CA VAL A 26 -43.06 11.01 3.35
C VAL A 26 -42.29 11.03 4.67
N SER A 27 -43.04 11.02 5.76
CA SER A 27 -42.51 10.84 7.10
C SER A 27 -41.56 9.65 7.05
N LEU A 28 -40.27 9.87 7.40
CA LEU A 28 -39.26 8.83 7.66
C LEU A 28 -39.63 8.05 8.94
N ASN A 29 -40.88 7.57 9.05
CA ASN A 29 -41.24 6.63 10.08
C ASN A 29 -40.58 5.29 9.69
N PRO A 30 -39.76 4.72 10.58
CA PRO A 30 -39.29 3.36 10.40
C PRO A 30 -40.49 2.46 10.12
N SER A 31 -40.42 1.66 9.09
CA SER A 31 -41.61 0.93 8.59
C SER A 31 -41.90 -0.33 9.38
N ASP A 32 -41.35 -0.62 10.51
CA ASP A 32 -41.40 -1.94 11.20
C ASP A 32 -41.10 -3.14 10.31
N ALA A 33 -40.54 -2.90 9.09
CA ALA A 33 -40.04 -3.96 8.24
C ALA A 33 -38.70 -4.46 8.79
N ASN A 34 -38.57 -5.77 8.88
CA ASN A 34 -37.37 -6.36 9.46
C ASN A 34 -36.85 -7.49 8.58
N ILE A 35 -35.54 -7.77 8.68
CA ILE A 35 -34.92 -8.96 8.16
C ILE A 35 -34.25 -9.70 9.32
N VAL A 36 -34.49 -11.01 9.39
CA VAL A 36 -33.77 -11.92 10.27
C VAL A 36 -33.14 -13.02 9.42
N GLY A 37 -32.11 -13.66 9.91
CA GLY A 37 -31.54 -14.81 9.24
C GLY A 37 -30.29 -15.31 9.91
N HIS A 38 -29.71 -16.32 9.30
CA HIS A 38 -28.44 -16.89 9.71
C HIS A 38 -27.56 -17.14 8.47
N ILE A 39 -26.27 -17.26 8.71
CA ILE A 39 -25.28 -17.57 7.69
C ILE A 39 -24.60 -18.87 8.09
N LEU A 40 -24.66 -19.84 7.19
CA LEU A 40 -24.00 -21.15 7.36
C LEU A 40 -22.82 -21.26 6.40
N ASP A 41 -21.77 -21.91 6.82
CA ASP A 41 -20.78 -22.42 5.90
C ASP A 41 -21.41 -23.52 5.02
N LYS A 42 -21.40 -23.34 3.72
CA LYS A 42 -22.03 -24.25 2.75
C LYS A 42 -21.50 -25.68 2.81
N LYS A 43 -20.25 -25.85 3.26
CA LYS A 43 -19.55 -27.14 3.27
C LYS A 43 -19.69 -27.87 4.59
N THR A 44 -19.52 -27.12 5.70
CA THR A 44 -19.53 -27.70 7.04
C THR A 44 -20.90 -27.66 7.70
N GLY A 45 -21.80 -26.77 7.24
CA GLY A 45 -23.07 -26.46 7.89
C GLY A 45 -22.92 -25.71 9.21
N GLU A 46 -21.71 -25.33 9.58
CA GLU A 46 -21.46 -24.53 10.79
C GLU A 46 -21.96 -23.10 10.60
N HIS A 47 -22.48 -22.52 11.66
CA HIS A 47 -22.89 -21.13 11.69
C HIS A 47 -21.68 -20.21 11.64
N LEU A 48 -21.71 -19.21 10.75
CA LEU A 48 -20.62 -18.24 10.55
C LEU A 48 -20.91 -16.96 11.31
N SER A 49 -20.11 -16.72 12.32
CA SER A 49 -20.18 -15.49 13.11
C SER A 49 -19.48 -14.32 12.41
N PHE A 50 -19.99 -13.09 12.67
CA PHE A 50 -19.37 -11.83 12.28
C PHE A 50 -19.23 -11.61 10.77
N ILE A 51 -20.16 -12.15 10.00
CA ILE A 51 -20.29 -11.93 8.56
C ILE A 51 -21.13 -10.68 8.32
N ASN A 52 -20.68 -9.78 7.44
CA ASN A 52 -21.40 -8.56 7.10
C ASN A 52 -22.63 -8.84 6.25
N VAL A 53 -23.76 -8.21 6.61
CA VAL A 53 -25.02 -8.23 5.86
C VAL A 53 -25.52 -6.79 5.73
N TYR A 54 -25.71 -6.32 4.51
CA TYR A 54 -26.14 -4.93 4.28
C TYR A 54 -27.04 -4.79 3.05
N LEU A 55 -27.80 -3.70 3.01
CA LEU A 55 -28.58 -3.33 1.82
C LEU A 55 -27.70 -2.53 0.86
N HIS A 56 -27.52 -3.04 -0.36
CA HIS A 56 -26.70 -2.42 -1.40
C HIS A 56 -27.12 -0.96 -1.66
N GLY A 57 -26.16 -0.06 -1.87
CA GLY A 57 -26.39 1.36 -2.09
C GLY A 57 -26.89 2.12 -0.86
N THR A 58 -26.83 1.53 0.33
CA THR A 58 -27.21 2.18 1.59
C THR A 58 -26.12 2.04 2.64
N THR A 59 -26.27 2.74 3.75
CA THR A 59 -25.47 2.55 4.96
C THR A 59 -26.09 1.54 5.93
N ILE A 60 -27.24 0.94 5.57
CA ILE A 60 -27.98 0.01 6.42
C ILE A 60 -27.33 -1.36 6.36
N GLY A 61 -26.83 -1.85 7.47
CA GLY A 61 -26.21 -3.16 7.58
C GLY A 61 -25.96 -3.55 9.02
N THR A 62 -25.64 -4.83 9.20
CA THR A 62 -25.32 -5.48 10.46
C THR A 62 -24.27 -6.55 10.23
N THR A 63 -23.86 -7.22 11.29
CA THR A 63 -23.06 -8.46 11.22
C THR A 63 -23.81 -9.61 11.88
N THR A 64 -23.50 -10.85 11.51
CA THR A 64 -23.94 -11.99 12.30
C THR A 64 -23.30 -11.94 13.69
N ASP A 65 -24.06 -12.35 14.70
CA ASP A 65 -23.57 -12.48 16.08
C ASP A 65 -22.63 -13.68 16.25
N ALA A 66 -22.21 -13.95 17.48
CA ALA A 66 -21.33 -15.09 17.80
C ALA A 66 -21.96 -16.47 17.49
N THR A 67 -23.27 -16.51 17.30
CA THR A 67 -24.03 -17.71 16.93
C THR A 67 -24.35 -17.80 15.43
N GLY A 68 -23.87 -16.83 14.64
CA GLY A 68 -24.06 -16.78 13.19
C GLY A 68 -25.42 -16.26 12.74
N HIS A 69 -26.19 -15.65 13.64
CA HIS A 69 -27.50 -15.07 13.34
C HIS A 69 -27.38 -13.55 13.16
N TYR A 70 -28.27 -12.96 12.38
CA TYR A 70 -28.34 -11.52 12.20
C TYR A 70 -29.78 -11.01 12.22
N TYR A 71 -29.93 -9.74 12.61
CA TYR A 71 -31.19 -9.07 12.69
C TYR A 71 -31.05 -7.59 12.28
N MET A 72 -31.87 -7.18 11.31
CA MET A 72 -31.98 -5.78 10.83
C MET A 72 -33.40 -5.30 11.08
N LYS A 73 -33.55 -4.21 11.85
CA LYS A 73 -34.84 -3.67 12.30
C LYS A 73 -35.20 -2.36 11.60
N ASN A 74 -36.50 -2.08 11.56
CA ASN A 74 -37.04 -0.79 11.14
C ASN A 74 -36.49 -0.34 9.79
N LEU A 75 -36.48 -1.24 8.83
CA LEU A 75 -35.96 -1.02 7.49
C LEU A 75 -36.98 -0.21 6.66
N PRO A 76 -36.52 0.64 5.73
CA PRO A 76 -37.41 1.33 4.80
C PRO A 76 -38.12 0.37 3.87
N GLU A 77 -39.37 0.63 3.53
CA GLU A 77 -40.12 -0.16 2.56
C GLU A 77 -39.49 -0.03 1.16
N GLY A 78 -39.57 -1.08 0.37
CA GLY A 78 -39.10 -1.08 -1.01
C GLY A 78 -38.41 -2.36 -1.44
N LYS A 79 -37.94 -2.37 -2.66
CA LYS A 79 -37.15 -3.47 -3.25
C LYS A 79 -35.67 -3.15 -3.08
N TYR A 80 -34.94 -4.05 -2.45
CA TYR A 80 -33.50 -3.91 -2.14
C TYR A 80 -32.73 -5.13 -2.55
N THR A 81 -31.43 -4.99 -2.72
CA THR A 81 -30.48 -6.09 -2.79
C THR A 81 -29.80 -6.25 -1.44
N LEU A 82 -30.06 -7.36 -0.76
CA LEU A 82 -29.38 -7.75 0.47
C LEU A 82 -28.07 -8.46 0.11
N VAL A 83 -26.95 -7.95 0.61
CA VAL A 83 -25.61 -8.45 0.31
C VAL A 83 -25.01 -9.07 1.56
N MET A 84 -24.52 -10.31 1.42
CA MET A 84 -23.64 -10.98 2.38
C MET A 84 -22.20 -10.87 1.89
N LYS A 85 -21.29 -10.36 2.74
CA LYS A 85 -19.89 -10.12 2.39
C LYS A 85 -18.95 -10.39 3.55
N SER A 86 -17.92 -11.21 3.31
CA SER A 86 -16.84 -11.44 4.26
C SER A 86 -15.56 -11.83 3.54
N ILE A 87 -14.40 -11.53 4.15
CA ILE A 87 -13.11 -12.01 3.66
C ILE A 87 -13.07 -13.54 3.78
N GLY A 88 -12.62 -14.21 2.72
CA GLY A 88 -12.55 -15.66 2.66
C GLY A 88 -13.84 -16.36 2.23
N TYR A 89 -14.91 -15.61 1.95
CA TYR A 89 -16.17 -16.12 1.43
C TYR A 89 -16.60 -15.36 0.18
N LYS A 90 -17.31 -16.04 -0.72
CA LYS A 90 -17.93 -15.39 -1.88
C LYS A 90 -18.99 -14.41 -1.43
N THR A 91 -19.01 -13.24 -2.04
CA THR A 91 -20.11 -12.30 -1.86
C THR A 91 -21.39 -12.90 -2.46
N GLU A 92 -22.47 -12.94 -1.69
CA GLU A 92 -23.79 -13.38 -2.14
C GLU A 92 -24.80 -12.25 -2.05
N GLU A 93 -25.69 -12.19 -3.04
CA GLU A 93 -26.71 -11.15 -3.16
C GLU A 93 -28.10 -11.78 -3.29
N LYS A 94 -29.09 -11.20 -2.60
CA LYS A 94 -30.48 -11.63 -2.67
C LYS A 94 -31.40 -10.42 -2.79
N THR A 95 -32.26 -10.42 -3.79
CA THR A 95 -33.30 -9.38 -3.92
C THR A 95 -34.38 -9.62 -2.88
N VAL A 96 -34.69 -8.60 -2.10
CA VAL A 96 -35.71 -8.59 -1.04
C VAL A 96 -36.74 -7.49 -1.29
N ASN A 97 -38.00 -7.74 -0.96
CA ASN A 97 -39.06 -6.74 -1.05
C ASN A 97 -39.61 -6.48 0.36
N LEU A 98 -39.19 -5.36 0.95
CA LEU A 98 -39.51 -4.99 2.32
C LEU A 98 -40.90 -4.33 2.36
N LYS A 99 -41.76 -4.81 3.25
CA LYS A 99 -43.10 -4.31 3.47
C LYS A 99 -43.29 -3.96 4.94
N LYS A 100 -44.01 -2.88 5.20
CA LYS A 100 -44.34 -2.39 6.55
C LYS A 100 -44.90 -3.52 7.42
N GLY A 101 -44.41 -3.61 8.65
CA GLY A 101 -44.86 -4.56 9.65
C GLY A 101 -44.58 -6.02 9.31
N LYS A 102 -43.72 -6.30 8.34
CA LYS A 102 -43.34 -7.67 7.96
C LYS A 102 -41.87 -7.95 8.31
N THR A 103 -41.64 -9.12 8.88
CA THR A 103 -40.29 -9.66 9.07
C THR A 103 -40.03 -10.73 8.00
N LEU A 104 -38.95 -10.56 7.22
CA LEU A 104 -38.49 -11.54 6.24
C LEU A 104 -37.36 -12.36 6.86
N GLU A 105 -37.45 -13.67 6.71
CA GLU A 105 -36.32 -14.56 7.03
C GLU A 105 -35.50 -14.80 5.76
N ILE A 106 -34.22 -14.40 5.79
CA ILE A 106 -33.29 -14.54 4.67
C ILE A 106 -32.01 -15.19 5.19
N ASN A 107 -31.73 -16.39 4.76
CA ASN A 107 -30.55 -17.16 5.17
C ASN A 107 -29.55 -17.23 4.01
N PHE A 108 -28.24 -17.30 4.32
CA PHE A 108 -27.18 -17.48 3.33
C PHE A 108 -26.41 -18.76 3.61
N ASN A 109 -25.97 -19.42 2.54
CA ASN A 109 -25.05 -20.57 2.61
C ASN A 109 -23.71 -20.14 2.01
N ALA A 110 -22.89 -19.51 2.82
CA ALA A 110 -21.63 -18.90 2.40
C ALA A 110 -20.66 -19.95 1.86
N GLU A 111 -20.22 -19.74 0.64
CA GLU A 111 -19.23 -20.59 0.00
C GLU A 111 -17.84 -20.00 0.20
N GLU A 112 -16.92 -20.81 0.73
CA GLU A 112 -15.54 -20.39 0.96
C GLU A 112 -14.85 -19.97 -0.34
N ASP A 113 -14.23 -18.79 -0.35
CA ASP A 113 -13.40 -18.24 -1.42
C ASP A 113 -11.95 -18.10 -0.94
N ALA A 114 -11.32 -19.23 -0.71
CA ALA A 114 -9.95 -19.30 -0.17
C ALA A 114 -8.88 -18.74 -1.13
N VAL A 115 -9.20 -18.58 -2.42
CA VAL A 115 -8.30 -17.98 -3.42
C VAL A 115 -8.63 -16.52 -3.75
N SER A 116 -9.56 -15.92 -3.00
CA SER A 116 -9.97 -14.50 -3.11
C SER A 116 -10.43 -14.08 -4.52
N LEU A 117 -11.16 -14.97 -5.21
CA LEU A 117 -11.71 -14.72 -6.55
C LEU A 117 -12.73 -13.57 -6.55
N ASP A 118 -13.65 -13.60 -5.61
CA ASP A 118 -14.72 -12.62 -5.47
C ASP A 118 -14.39 -11.53 -4.41
N GLY A 119 -13.11 -11.40 -4.05
CA GLY A 119 -12.62 -10.31 -3.19
C GLY A 119 -12.97 -8.95 -3.78
N VAL A 120 -13.45 -8.02 -2.93
CA VAL A 120 -13.83 -6.68 -3.36
C VAL A 120 -12.61 -5.79 -3.46
N VAL A 121 -12.52 -5.05 -4.58
CA VAL A 121 -11.48 -4.06 -4.86
C VAL A 121 -12.09 -2.70 -5.20
N VAL A 122 -11.36 -1.64 -4.91
CA VAL A 122 -11.73 -0.26 -5.24
C VAL A 122 -10.73 0.41 -6.19
N SER A 123 -9.50 -0.09 -6.25
CA SER A 123 -8.41 0.52 -7.01
C SER A 123 -8.60 0.45 -8.53
N ALA A 124 -9.39 -0.50 -9.03
CA ALA A 124 -9.58 -0.71 -10.46
C ALA A 124 -10.26 0.47 -11.18
N ASN A 125 -11.27 1.10 -10.54
CA ASN A 125 -12.09 2.15 -11.13
C ASN A 125 -12.63 3.17 -10.11
N ARG A 126 -12.06 3.22 -8.89
CA ARG A 126 -12.51 4.06 -7.76
C ARG A 126 -13.92 3.73 -7.24
N ASN A 127 -14.49 2.59 -7.64
CA ASN A 127 -15.77 2.08 -7.12
C ASN A 127 -15.57 0.66 -6.61
N GLU A 128 -16.37 0.26 -5.64
CA GLU A 128 -16.37 -1.13 -5.19
C GLU A 128 -16.81 -2.07 -6.32
N THR A 129 -15.99 -3.06 -6.60
CA THR A 129 -16.30 -4.12 -7.56
C THR A 129 -15.63 -5.43 -7.14
N THR A 130 -16.14 -6.57 -7.57
CA THR A 130 -15.42 -7.82 -7.33
C THR A 130 -14.19 -7.92 -8.22
N ARG A 131 -13.09 -8.51 -7.73
CA ARG A 131 -11.85 -8.69 -8.50
C ARG A 131 -12.11 -9.34 -9.87
N ARG A 132 -13.02 -10.31 -9.92
CA ARG A 132 -13.41 -11.01 -11.16
C ARG A 132 -14.07 -10.07 -12.19
N LEU A 133 -14.86 -9.10 -11.75
CA LEU A 133 -15.56 -8.15 -12.62
C LEU A 133 -14.80 -6.84 -12.81
N ALA A 134 -13.70 -6.64 -12.10
CA ALA A 134 -12.88 -5.45 -12.22
C ALA A 134 -12.31 -5.28 -13.64
N PRO A 135 -12.36 -4.05 -14.23
CA PRO A 135 -11.86 -3.79 -15.58
C PRO A 135 -10.34 -3.93 -15.70
N SER A 136 -9.60 -3.67 -14.61
CA SER A 136 -8.15 -3.82 -14.52
C SER A 136 -7.80 -4.94 -13.57
N LEU A 137 -6.63 -5.55 -13.76
CA LEU A 137 -6.09 -6.51 -12.83
C LEU A 137 -5.67 -5.81 -11.53
N VAL A 138 -6.23 -6.24 -10.41
CA VAL A 138 -5.85 -5.84 -9.06
C VAL A 138 -5.49 -7.07 -8.25
N ASN A 139 -4.29 -7.10 -7.69
CA ASN A 139 -3.89 -8.13 -6.76
C ASN A 139 -4.25 -7.71 -5.34
N ILE A 140 -4.73 -8.66 -4.55
CA ILE A 140 -5.11 -8.44 -3.15
C ILE A 140 -4.12 -9.17 -2.25
N LEU A 141 -3.55 -8.43 -1.32
CA LEU A 141 -2.78 -8.93 -0.19
C LEU A 141 -3.63 -8.73 1.06
N ASP A 142 -4.20 -9.79 1.58
CA ASP A 142 -5.07 -9.74 2.74
C ASP A 142 -4.29 -9.74 4.07
N SER A 143 -4.95 -9.41 5.18
CA SER A 143 -4.33 -9.38 6.51
C SER A 143 -3.78 -10.74 6.95
N LYS A 144 -4.29 -11.85 6.40
CA LYS A 144 -3.83 -13.20 6.71
C LYS A 144 -2.41 -13.45 6.19
N VAL A 145 -2.03 -12.84 5.05
CA VAL A 145 -0.65 -12.95 4.54
C VAL A 145 0.32 -12.28 5.52
N PHE A 146 -0.01 -11.09 6.06
CA PHE A 146 0.81 -10.44 7.08
C PHE A 146 0.96 -11.30 8.33
N GLU A 147 -0.11 -11.96 8.78
CA GLU A 147 -0.02 -12.90 9.91
C GLU A 147 0.83 -14.13 9.57
N THR A 148 0.65 -14.73 8.39
CA THR A 148 1.35 -15.92 7.93
C THR A 148 2.87 -15.70 7.82
N THR A 149 3.26 -14.56 7.29
CA THR A 149 4.67 -14.18 7.04
C THR A 149 5.37 -13.56 8.23
N HIS A 150 4.67 -13.37 9.36
CA HIS A 150 5.18 -12.63 10.52
C HIS A 150 5.56 -11.18 10.19
N ALA A 151 4.86 -10.57 9.23
CA ALA A 151 5.10 -9.19 8.83
C ALA A 151 4.68 -8.20 9.93
N THR A 152 5.54 -7.24 10.24
CA THR A 152 5.31 -6.20 11.26
C THR A 152 4.87 -4.87 10.64
N SER A 153 5.20 -4.66 9.37
CA SER A 153 4.92 -3.46 8.60
C SER A 153 4.37 -3.78 7.21
N LEU A 154 3.94 -2.75 6.49
CA LEU A 154 3.53 -2.87 5.09
C LEU A 154 4.67 -3.43 4.22
N ALA A 155 5.89 -2.94 4.40
CA ALA A 155 7.07 -3.34 3.64
C ALA A 155 7.28 -4.85 3.64
N ASP A 156 7.19 -5.48 4.83
CA ASP A 156 7.40 -6.93 4.98
C ASP A 156 6.41 -7.76 4.15
N GLY A 157 5.14 -7.31 4.11
CA GLY A 157 4.08 -8.03 3.39
C GLY A 157 4.16 -7.90 1.88
N LEU A 158 4.65 -6.78 1.35
CA LEU A 158 4.64 -6.48 -0.08
C LEU A 158 5.50 -7.44 -0.92
N ASN A 159 6.51 -8.07 -0.35
CA ASN A 159 7.33 -9.07 -1.04
C ASN A 159 6.56 -10.32 -1.48
N PHE A 160 5.34 -10.53 -0.95
CA PHE A 160 4.50 -11.67 -1.26
C PHE A 160 3.42 -11.34 -2.31
N GLN A 161 3.82 -10.54 -3.32
CA GLN A 161 2.99 -10.19 -4.47
C GLN A 161 3.78 -10.33 -5.78
N PRO A 162 3.18 -10.87 -6.87
CA PRO A 162 3.90 -10.97 -8.14
C PRO A 162 4.21 -9.57 -8.68
N GLY A 163 5.38 -9.38 -9.23
CA GLY A 163 5.85 -8.11 -9.78
C GLY A 163 6.27 -7.09 -8.73
N VAL A 164 6.24 -7.41 -7.44
CA VAL A 164 6.62 -6.50 -6.35
C VAL A 164 7.84 -7.04 -5.61
N ARG A 165 8.76 -6.15 -5.28
CA ARG A 165 9.93 -6.43 -4.46
C ARG A 165 10.25 -5.23 -3.58
N VAL A 166 10.51 -5.47 -2.31
CA VAL A 166 11.04 -4.47 -1.38
C VAL A 166 12.51 -4.73 -1.16
N GLU A 167 13.32 -3.70 -1.22
CA GLU A 167 14.77 -3.78 -1.00
C GLU A 167 15.26 -2.71 -0.03
N ASN A 168 16.37 -3.00 0.64
CA ASN A 168 17.12 -1.99 1.39
C ASN A 168 18.08 -1.29 0.45
N ASN A 169 18.16 0.03 0.53
CA ASN A 169 19.03 0.86 -0.30
C ASN A 169 20.11 1.58 0.50
N CYS A 170 20.13 1.43 1.82
CA CYS A 170 21.13 2.05 2.69
C CYS A 170 21.35 1.21 3.95
N GLN A 171 22.60 0.92 4.28
CA GLN A 171 22.99 0.18 5.49
C GLN A 171 22.75 1.02 6.75
N ASN A 172 23.08 2.31 6.70
CA ASN A 172 23.10 3.15 7.89
C ASN A 172 21.68 3.56 8.31
N CYS A 173 20.84 4.04 7.39
CA CYS A 173 19.49 4.50 7.72
C CYS A 173 18.41 3.40 7.59
N GLY A 174 18.70 2.30 6.92
CA GLY A 174 17.74 1.22 6.67
C GLY A 174 16.61 1.65 5.72
N PHE A 175 16.90 2.51 4.77
CA PHE A 175 15.96 2.95 3.75
C PHE A 175 15.44 1.78 2.92
N GLN A 176 14.11 1.61 2.91
CA GLN A 176 13.43 0.57 2.13
C GLN A 176 12.65 1.16 0.97
N GLN A 177 12.81 0.55 -0.19
CA GLN A 177 12.15 0.96 -1.41
C GLN A 177 11.33 -0.19 -2.01
N VAL A 178 10.11 0.11 -2.47
CA VAL A 178 9.30 -0.85 -3.23
C VAL A 178 9.60 -0.71 -4.72
N ARG A 179 9.84 -1.81 -5.39
CA ARG A 179 9.92 -1.88 -6.86
C ARG A 179 8.73 -2.64 -7.42
N ILE A 180 8.08 -2.06 -8.43
CA ILE A 180 7.01 -2.73 -9.17
C ILE A 180 7.49 -2.98 -10.60
N ASN A 181 7.50 -4.24 -11.02
CA ASN A 181 7.95 -4.66 -12.35
C ASN A 181 9.33 -4.08 -12.72
N GLY A 182 10.26 -4.02 -11.72
CA GLY A 182 11.62 -3.52 -11.90
C GLY A 182 11.78 -1.99 -11.91
N LEU A 183 10.70 -1.23 -11.84
CA LEU A 183 10.74 0.22 -11.66
C LEU A 183 10.85 0.59 -10.19
N GLU A 184 11.58 1.65 -9.91
CA GLU A 184 11.92 2.13 -8.57
C GLU A 184 10.73 2.70 -7.79
N GLY A 185 10.90 2.86 -6.47
CA GLY A 185 9.88 3.36 -5.57
C GLY A 185 9.23 4.67 -5.97
N PRO A 186 9.98 5.69 -6.42
CA PRO A 186 9.44 6.96 -6.88
C PRO A 186 8.40 6.87 -8.02
N TYR A 187 8.36 5.74 -8.72
CA TYR A 187 7.36 5.47 -9.76
C TYR A 187 6.09 4.78 -9.23
N THR A 188 6.03 4.54 -7.93
CA THR A 188 4.91 3.86 -7.28
C THR A 188 4.10 4.82 -6.42
N GLN A 189 2.82 4.99 -6.74
CA GLN A 189 1.91 5.78 -5.91
C GLN A 189 1.37 4.94 -4.75
N ILE A 190 1.63 5.38 -3.52
CA ILE A 190 1.09 4.77 -2.31
C ILE A 190 -0.14 5.56 -1.85
N LEU A 191 -1.21 4.84 -1.55
CA LEU A 191 -2.49 5.40 -1.14
C LEU A 191 -2.93 4.76 0.17
N VAL A 192 -3.65 5.52 0.98
CA VAL A 192 -4.46 5.00 2.08
C VAL A 192 -5.93 5.32 1.80
N ASP A 193 -6.75 4.27 1.75
CA ASP A 193 -8.17 4.37 1.41
C ASP A 193 -8.44 5.18 0.12
N SER A 194 -7.65 4.90 -0.93
CA SER A 194 -7.68 5.53 -2.26
C SER A 194 -7.30 7.01 -2.30
N ARG A 195 -6.62 7.50 -1.26
CA ARG A 195 -6.13 8.88 -1.19
C ARG A 195 -4.61 8.89 -1.08
N PRO A 196 -3.89 9.63 -1.92
CA PRO A 196 -2.47 9.83 -1.73
C PRO A 196 -2.25 10.72 -0.49
N ILE A 197 -1.72 10.16 0.58
CA ILE A 197 -1.32 10.89 1.79
C ILE A 197 0.19 10.86 2.01
N PHE A 198 0.90 10.17 1.14
CA PHE A 198 2.34 10.20 1.15
C PHE A 198 2.83 11.44 0.42
N SER A 199 3.44 12.32 1.17
CA SER A 199 4.18 13.46 0.66
C SER A 199 5.47 13.03 -0.05
N ALA A 200 6.13 13.96 -0.68
CA ALA A 200 7.48 13.77 -1.18
C ALA A 200 8.43 13.23 -0.09
N LEU A 201 8.23 13.62 1.17
CA LEU A 201 9.08 13.25 2.30
C LEU A 201 8.86 11.82 2.83
N THR A 202 7.69 11.21 2.64
CA THR A 202 7.39 9.89 3.19
C THR A 202 7.64 8.74 2.22
N GLY A 203 8.12 9.04 1.03
CA GLY A 203 8.43 8.04 -0.01
C GLY A 203 9.53 7.07 0.38
N VAL A 204 10.45 7.49 1.22
CA VAL A 204 11.62 6.72 1.66
C VAL A 204 11.30 5.82 2.85
N TYR A 205 10.75 6.36 3.94
CA TYR A 205 10.54 5.60 5.18
C TYR A 205 9.10 5.12 5.38
N GLY A 206 8.14 5.65 4.62
CA GLY A 206 6.71 5.46 4.84
C GLY A 206 6.23 4.01 4.83
N LEU A 207 6.89 3.13 4.09
CA LEU A 207 6.51 1.71 4.00
C LEU A 207 6.67 0.95 5.34
N GLU A 208 7.71 1.23 6.10
CA GLU A 208 7.93 0.62 7.42
C GLU A 208 7.11 1.30 8.52
N GLN A 209 6.73 2.57 8.32
CA GLN A 209 5.95 3.35 9.29
C GLN A 209 4.47 2.93 9.35
N ILE A 210 3.98 2.19 8.34
CA ILE A 210 2.61 1.67 8.32
C ILE A 210 2.55 0.32 9.01
N PRO A 211 1.94 0.23 10.21
CA PRO A 211 1.89 -1.02 10.96
C PRO A 211 0.89 -2.00 10.34
N ALA A 212 1.27 -3.28 10.26
CA ALA A 212 0.44 -4.33 9.69
C ALA A 212 -0.95 -4.47 10.37
N ASN A 213 -1.06 -4.10 11.65
CA ASN A 213 -2.30 -4.25 12.42
C ASN A 213 -3.42 -3.27 12.02
N MET A 214 -3.11 -2.14 11.34
CA MET A 214 -4.13 -1.24 10.82
C MET A 214 -4.68 -1.69 9.45
N ILE A 215 -3.99 -2.61 8.77
CA ILE A 215 -4.28 -3.02 7.39
C ILE A 215 -5.38 -4.09 7.38
N GLU A 216 -6.45 -3.86 6.61
CA GLU A 216 -7.43 -4.89 6.26
C GLU A 216 -6.94 -5.69 5.06
N ARG A 217 -6.54 -4.99 4.00
CA ARG A 217 -5.92 -5.54 2.79
C ARG A 217 -5.12 -4.48 2.07
N VAL A 218 -4.22 -4.91 1.21
CA VAL A 218 -3.51 -4.04 0.27
C VAL A 218 -3.91 -4.43 -1.15
N GLU A 219 -4.30 -3.45 -1.94
CA GLU A 219 -4.63 -3.62 -3.35
C GLU A 219 -3.48 -3.11 -4.20
N VAL A 220 -2.86 -4.00 -4.98
CA VAL A 220 -1.76 -3.65 -5.88
C VAL A 220 -2.24 -3.67 -7.31
N MET A 221 -2.21 -2.51 -7.95
CA MET A 221 -2.47 -2.34 -9.38
C MET A 221 -1.16 -2.00 -10.08
N ARG A 222 -0.75 -2.84 -11.02
CA ARG A 222 0.50 -2.66 -11.78
C ARG A 222 0.23 -1.93 -13.09
N GLY A 223 1.26 -1.24 -13.61
CA GLY A 223 1.15 -0.37 -14.77
C GLY A 223 0.61 1.01 -14.43
N GLY A 224 0.54 1.92 -15.39
CA GLY A 224 0.21 3.32 -15.15
C GLY A 224 -1.15 3.51 -14.47
N GLY A 225 -1.14 4.20 -13.32
CA GLY A 225 -2.32 4.54 -12.51
C GLY A 225 -2.67 6.03 -12.53
N SER A 226 -1.90 6.86 -13.24
CA SER A 226 -2.04 8.33 -13.17
C SER A 226 -3.41 8.83 -13.63
N ALA A 227 -4.07 8.14 -14.55
CA ALA A 227 -5.43 8.46 -14.95
C ALA A 227 -6.46 8.40 -13.79
N LEU A 228 -6.15 7.74 -12.68
CA LEU A 228 -6.99 7.70 -11.50
C LEU A 228 -6.40 8.49 -10.33
N PHE A 229 -5.09 8.35 -10.12
CA PHE A 229 -4.44 8.74 -8.87
C PHE A 229 -3.40 9.87 -9.03
N GLY A 230 -3.18 10.36 -10.28
CA GLY A 230 -2.31 11.50 -10.56
C GLY A 230 -0.83 11.14 -10.66
N SER A 231 0.02 12.09 -10.26
CA SER A 231 1.48 11.99 -10.36
C SER A 231 2.05 10.76 -9.63
N SER A 232 3.20 10.28 -10.08
CA SER A 232 3.99 9.17 -9.52
C SER A 232 3.38 7.77 -9.67
N ALA A 233 2.22 7.61 -10.29
CA ALA A 233 1.62 6.30 -10.57
C ALA A 233 2.07 5.74 -11.93
N ILE A 234 3.37 5.62 -12.15
CA ILE A 234 3.99 5.12 -13.40
C ILE A 234 4.11 3.59 -13.37
N ALA A 235 4.76 3.04 -12.34
CA ALA A 235 4.96 1.60 -12.16
C ALA A 235 3.69 0.91 -11.68
N GLY A 236 2.91 1.62 -10.86
CA GLY A 236 1.68 1.12 -10.31
C GLY A 236 1.19 1.91 -9.11
N THR A 237 0.18 1.33 -8.47
CA THR A 237 -0.44 1.90 -7.27
C THR A 237 -0.55 0.84 -6.20
N ILE A 238 -0.17 1.18 -4.98
CA ILE A 238 -0.35 0.38 -3.78
C ILE A 238 -1.38 1.10 -2.91
N ASN A 239 -2.58 0.53 -2.81
CA ASN A 239 -3.68 1.11 -2.05
C ASN A 239 -3.93 0.31 -0.78
N ILE A 240 -3.66 0.92 0.35
CA ILE A 240 -3.83 0.34 1.68
C ILE A 240 -5.26 0.61 2.12
N ILE A 241 -6.03 -0.45 2.28
CA ILE A 241 -7.39 -0.37 2.83
C ILE A 241 -7.29 -0.64 4.33
N THR A 242 -7.68 0.34 5.12
CA THR A 242 -7.60 0.27 6.58
C THR A 242 -8.81 -0.45 7.17
N LYS A 243 -8.61 -1.09 8.34
CA LYS A 243 -9.68 -1.81 9.05
C LYS A 243 -10.80 -0.86 9.46
N GLU A 244 -12.03 -1.28 9.24
CA GLU A 244 -13.23 -0.59 9.65
C GLU A 244 -13.84 -1.28 10.90
N PRO A 245 -14.38 -0.53 11.88
CA PRO A 245 -15.03 -1.13 13.03
C PRO A 245 -16.35 -1.81 12.60
N MET A 246 -16.41 -3.13 12.73
CA MET A 246 -17.57 -3.92 12.30
C MET A 246 -18.28 -4.59 13.48
N ARG A 247 -17.55 -4.86 14.57
CA ARG A 247 -18.03 -5.51 15.79
C ARG A 247 -17.20 -5.09 16.99
N ASN A 248 -17.70 -5.34 18.19
CA ASN A 248 -16.91 -5.18 19.39
C ASN A 248 -15.82 -6.26 19.45
N SER A 249 -14.58 -5.85 19.56
CA SER A 249 -13.42 -6.74 19.62
C SER A 249 -12.22 -6.03 20.22
N ALA A 250 -11.30 -6.80 20.79
CA ALA A 250 -10.03 -6.29 21.28
C ALA A 250 -8.93 -7.31 21.02
N GLN A 251 -7.74 -6.83 20.73
CA GLN A 251 -6.57 -7.68 20.50
C GLN A 251 -5.33 -6.98 21.04
N ILE A 252 -4.50 -7.73 21.75
CA ILE A 252 -3.14 -7.35 22.08
C ILE A 252 -2.20 -8.46 21.63
N ALA A 253 -1.11 -8.08 20.97
CA ALA A 253 -0.08 -9.04 20.57
C ALA A 253 1.30 -8.49 20.89
N HIS A 254 2.21 -9.38 21.24
CA HIS A 254 3.62 -9.09 21.45
C HIS A 254 4.46 -10.15 20.75
N SER A 255 5.51 -9.71 20.06
CA SER A 255 6.53 -10.59 19.51
C SER A 255 7.93 -10.09 19.83
N LEU A 256 8.80 -11.04 20.13
CA LEU A 256 10.23 -10.86 20.31
C LEU A 256 10.93 -11.62 19.18
N THR A 257 11.70 -10.92 18.36
CA THR A 257 12.57 -11.49 17.32
C THR A 257 14.02 -11.28 17.73
N MET A 258 14.82 -12.35 17.71
CA MET A 258 16.26 -12.30 17.94
C MET A 258 16.98 -12.28 16.59
N ILE A 259 17.32 -11.10 16.12
CA ILE A 259 18.02 -10.88 14.84
C ILE A 259 19.44 -11.40 14.93
N GLY A 260 19.88 -12.22 13.95
CA GLY A 260 21.17 -12.89 13.99
C GLY A 260 21.37 -13.76 15.24
N GLY A 261 20.27 -14.18 15.89
CA GLY A 261 20.27 -14.95 17.14
C GLY A 261 20.69 -14.16 18.39
N SER A 262 20.98 -12.86 18.30
CA SER A 262 21.59 -12.09 19.40
C SER A 262 20.93 -10.72 19.67
N ARG A 263 20.35 -10.04 18.67
CA ARG A 263 19.83 -8.67 18.82
C ARG A 263 18.31 -8.66 18.88
N PRO A 264 17.71 -8.10 19.94
CA PRO A 264 16.26 -8.13 20.12
C PRO A 264 15.56 -7.08 19.24
N ASP A 265 14.44 -7.48 18.65
CA ASP A 265 13.40 -6.64 18.05
C ASP A 265 12.07 -6.95 18.75
N ASN A 266 11.60 -6.04 19.57
CA ASN A 266 10.34 -6.15 20.32
C ASN A 266 9.25 -5.40 19.56
N ASN A 267 8.13 -6.05 19.28
CA ASN A 267 6.98 -5.45 18.64
C ASN A 267 5.70 -5.75 19.42
N THR A 268 5.04 -4.71 19.92
CA THR A 268 3.77 -4.81 20.64
C THR A 268 2.69 -4.09 19.85
N THR A 269 1.56 -4.75 19.60
CA THR A 269 0.42 -4.16 18.91
C THR A 269 -0.85 -4.28 19.75
N VAL A 270 -1.69 -3.25 19.65
CA VAL A 270 -3.01 -3.19 20.30
C VAL A 270 -4.05 -2.77 19.28
N ASN A 271 -5.18 -3.45 19.28
CA ASN A 271 -6.33 -3.09 18.47
C ASN A 271 -7.60 -3.17 19.31
N ALA A 272 -8.52 -2.25 19.12
CA ALA A 272 -9.85 -2.32 19.71
C ALA A 272 -10.89 -1.80 18.72
N SER A 273 -12.04 -2.43 18.68
CA SER A 273 -13.18 -2.03 17.86
C SER A 273 -14.42 -1.98 18.73
N LEU A 274 -15.12 -0.85 18.70
CA LEU A 274 -16.37 -0.63 19.38
C LEU A 274 -17.40 -0.17 18.37
N VAL A 275 -18.59 -0.78 18.43
CA VAL A 275 -19.70 -0.49 17.52
C VAL A 275 -20.97 -0.40 18.33
N THR A 276 -21.81 0.58 18.03
CA THR A 276 -23.14 0.71 18.67
C THR A 276 -24.05 -0.42 18.23
N ASP A 277 -25.01 -0.82 19.09
CA ASP A 277 -25.95 -1.94 18.82
C ASP A 277 -26.78 -1.73 17.54
N ASP A 278 -27.03 -0.48 17.16
CA ASP A 278 -27.73 -0.13 15.92
C ASP A 278 -26.80 0.04 14.71
N HIS A 279 -25.52 -0.23 14.86
CA HIS A 279 -24.46 -0.07 13.85
C HIS A 279 -24.43 1.31 13.18
N LYS A 280 -24.90 2.37 13.86
CA LYS A 280 -24.83 3.73 13.33
C LYS A 280 -23.51 4.42 13.57
N ALA A 281 -22.78 4.02 14.61
CA ALA A 281 -21.46 4.55 14.91
C ALA A 281 -20.51 3.43 15.30
N GLY A 282 -19.25 3.63 14.97
CA GLY A 282 -18.20 2.72 15.37
C GLY A 282 -16.84 3.40 15.37
N ILE A 283 -15.94 2.88 16.19
CA ILE A 283 -14.54 3.32 16.26
C ILE A 283 -13.60 2.10 16.32
N TYR A 284 -12.60 2.12 15.49
CA TYR A 284 -11.46 1.20 15.49
C TYR A 284 -10.23 1.94 15.97
N LEU A 285 -9.62 1.45 17.02
CA LEU A 285 -8.37 1.97 17.60
C LEU A 285 -7.25 1.02 17.26
N PHE A 286 -6.08 1.54 16.94
CA PHE A 286 -4.87 0.75 16.73
C PHE A 286 -3.66 1.43 17.33
N GLY A 287 -2.71 0.63 17.79
CA GLY A 287 -1.45 1.09 18.31
C GLY A 287 -0.35 0.08 18.06
N GLN A 288 0.89 0.57 17.93
CA GLN A 288 2.09 -0.23 17.82
C GLN A 288 3.22 0.45 18.59
N GLY A 289 4.01 -0.34 19.31
CA GLY A 289 5.30 0.05 19.85
C GLY A 289 6.35 -0.96 19.40
N ARG A 290 7.38 -0.51 18.68
CA ARG A 290 8.48 -1.34 18.20
C ARG A 290 9.81 -0.79 18.69
N HIS A 291 10.68 -1.68 19.14
CA HIS A 291 12.04 -1.37 19.55
C HIS A 291 12.98 -2.44 19.02
N ARG A 292 13.79 -2.10 18.03
CA ARG A 292 14.80 -2.96 17.39
C ARG A 292 16.19 -2.46 17.76
N ALA A 293 17.02 -3.34 18.32
CA ALA A 293 18.43 -3.07 18.53
C ALA A 293 19.18 -3.08 17.19
N SER A 294 20.26 -2.32 17.09
CA SER A 294 21.17 -2.38 15.92
C SER A 294 21.86 -3.74 15.83
N TYR A 295 22.15 -4.13 14.59
CA TYR A 295 22.86 -5.37 14.28
C TYR A 295 24.08 -5.06 13.42
N ASP A 296 25.24 -5.48 13.90
CA ASP A 296 26.54 -5.47 13.24
C ASP A 296 26.80 -6.92 12.82
N HIS A 297 26.87 -7.19 11.53
CA HIS A 297 26.95 -8.53 10.94
C HIS A 297 28.35 -9.09 10.97
N ASP A 298 29.33 -8.29 10.63
CA ASP A 298 30.71 -8.72 10.42
C ASP A 298 31.67 -8.38 11.57
N GLY A 299 31.15 -7.70 12.61
CA GLY A 299 31.84 -7.40 13.85
C GLY A 299 32.86 -6.27 13.75
N ASP A 300 32.72 -5.38 12.77
CA ASP A 300 33.61 -4.26 12.55
C ASP A 300 33.26 -3.01 13.40
N GLY A 301 32.16 -3.06 14.16
CA GLY A 301 31.66 -1.98 15.00
C GLY A 301 30.67 -1.05 14.31
N TYR A 302 30.32 -1.31 13.05
CA TYR A 302 29.35 -0.55 12.24
C TYR A 302 28.11 -1.41 11.96
N SER A 303 26.95 -0.79 11.98
CA SER A 303 25.70 -1.55 11.81
C SER A 303 25.35 -1.74 10.33
N GLU A 304 24.91 -2.95 9.94
CA GLU A 304 24.23 -3.25 8.68
C GLU A 304 22.72 -3.13 8.82
N LEU A 305 22.22 -3.20 10.05
CA LEU A 305 20.82 -2.93 10.36
C LEU A 305 20.75 -1.95 11.52
N GLY A 306 20.24 -0.75 11.28
CA GLY A 306 20.18 0.32 12.25
C GLY A 306 19.19 0.06 13.39
N LYS A 307 19.40 0.75 14.52
CA LYS A 307 18.46 0.85 15.65
C LYS A 307 17.15 1.51 15.16
N LEU A 308 16.00 1.01 15.65
CA LEU A 308 14.67 1.55 15.37
C LEU A 308 13.85 1.62 16.66
N GLU A 309 13.23 2.77 16.90
CA GLU A 309 12.19 2.95 17.92
C GLU A 309 10.99 3.60 17.26
N ALA A 310 9.86 2.89 17.21
CA ALA A 310 8.64 3.40 16.58
C ALA A 310 7.46 3.29 17.53
N LYS A 311 6.63 4.33 17.55
CA LYS A 311 5.36 4.37 18.29
C LYS A 311 4.28 4.91 17.36
N THR A 312 3.25 4.12 17.15
CA THR A 312 2.10 4.52 16.35
C THR A 312 0.84 4.40 17.18
N LEU A 313 -0.02 5.42 17.09
CA LEU A 313 -1.34 5.41 17.66
C LEU A 313 -2.30 6.03 16.65
N GLY A 314 -3.46 5.42 16.45
CA GLY A 314 -4.45 5.98 15.55
C GLY A 314 -5.83 5.39 15.76
N PHE A 315 -6.79 6.00 15.07
CA PHE A 315 -8.15 5.50 15.05
C PHE A 315 -8.85 5.81 13.73
N ARG A 316 -9.87 5.02 13.44
CA ARG A 316 -10.84 5.24 12.38
C ARG A 316 -12.24 5.11 12.96
N SER A 317 -13.10 6.08 12.70
CA SER A 317 -14.48 6.07 13.18
C SER A 317 -15.45 6.34 12.03
N TYR A 318 -16.67 5.86 12.17
CA TYR A 318 -17.74 6.23 11.28
C TYR A 318 -18.99 6.63 12.05
N LEU A 319 -19.79 7.49 11.40
CA LEU A 319 -21.12 7.87 11.83
C LEU A 319 -22.04 7.81 10.60
N LYS A 320 -23.07 6.96 10.64
CA LYS A 320 -24.14 6.94 9.64
C LYS A 320 -25.13 8.05 9.98
N THR A 321 -25.05 9.14 9.25
CA THR A 321 -25.88 10.33 9.47
C THR A 321 -27.31 10.12 8.96
N SER A 322 -27.50 9.18 8.02
CA SER A 322 -28.79 8.68 7.56
C SER A 322 -28.64 7.27 6.98
N ASN A 323 -29.73 6.67 6.50
CA ASN A 323 -29.70 5.38 5.79
C ASN A 323 -28.93 5.45 4.47
N TYR A 324 -28.61 6.63 3.98
CA TYR A 324 -27.97 6.87 2.68
C TYR A 324 -26.72 7.71 2.79
N SER A 325 -26.30 8.09 3.99
CA SER A 325 -25.11 8.91 4.19
C SER A 325 -24.27 8.43 5.36
N LYS A 326 -22.95 8.48 5.17
CA LYS A 326 -21.95 8.05 6.14
C LYS A 326 -20.80 9.06 6.20
N LEU A 327 -20.43 9.47 7.39
CA LEU A 327 -19.25 10.25 7.68
C LEU A 327 -18.18 9.31 8.25
N THR A 328 -16.96 9.39 7.72
CA THR A 328 -15.80 8.65 8.23
C THR A 328 -14.75 9.66 8.64
N PHE A 329 -14.18 9.48 9.82
CA PHE A 329 -13.07 10.28 10.34
C PHE A 329 -11.94 9.36 10.78
N GLU A 330 -10.71 9.73 10.44
CA GLU A 330 -9.49 9.00 10.78
C GLU A 330 -8.38 9.94 11.23
N TYR A 331 -7.55 9.44 12.14
CA TYR A 331 -6.36 10.13 12.61
C TYR A 331 -5.29 9.12 13.01
N HIS A 332 -4.03 9.46 12.76
CA HIS A 332 -2.89 8.72 13.27
C HIS A 332 -1.73 9.66 13.63
N ASN A 333 -1.00 9.24 14.63
CA ASN A 333 0.29 9.82 15.03
C ASN A 333 1.35 8.73 14.95
N ILE A 334 2.49 9.05 14.34
CA ILE A 334 3.65 8.18 14.23
C ILE A 334 4.86 8.95 14.75
N SER A 335 5.57 8.36 15.68
CA SER A 335 6.87 8.84 16.17
C SER A 335 7.89 7.75 15.89
N GLU A 336 8.93 8.05 15.12
CA GLU A 336 9.93 7.07 14.73
C GLU A 336 11.33 7.66 14.81
N PHE A 337 12.19 6.99 15.56
CA PHE A 337 13.62 7.25 15.64
C PHE A 337 14.38 6.09 14.98
N ARG A 338 15.30 6.43 14.07
CA ARG A 338 16.23 5.48 13.43
C ARG A 338 17.65 5.97 13.55
N ARG A 339 18.59 5.05 13.72
CA ARG A 339 20.01 5.37 13.73
C ARG A 339 20.84 4.16 13.34
N GLY A 340 21.75 4.36 12.39
CA GLY A 340 22.80 3.40 12.04
C GLY A 340 24.15 4.08 11.86
N GLY A 341 25.18 3.27 11.65
CA GLY A 341 26.57 3.67 11.65
C GLY A 341 27.32 3.05 12.83
N ASN A 342 28.28 3.78 13.41
CA ASN A 342 29.05 3.29 14.56
C ASN A 342 28.82 4.15 15.81
N LEU A 343 29.37 3.69 16.96
CA LEU A 343 29.39 4.39 18.25
C LEU A 343 28.01 4.99 18.61
N LEU A 344 26.95 4.18 18.49
CA LEU A 344 25.56 4.62 18.56
C LEU A 344 25.13 5.23 19.90
N ASP A 345 25.95 5.17 20.93
CA ASP A 345 25.73 5.78 22.25
C ASP A 345 26.28 7.23 22.34
N LEU A 346 27.11 7.64 21.37
CA LEU A 346 27.66 9.00 21.31
C LEU A 346 26.75 9.94 20.51
N PRO A 347 26.88 11.27 20.68
CA PRO A 347 26.26 12.24 19.75
C PRO A 347 26.63 11.95 18.30
N PRO A 348 25.72 12.14 17.31
CA PRO A 348 25.98 11.78 15.92
C PRO A 348 27.28 12.39 15.34
N HIS A 349 27.56 13.66 15.64
CA HIS A 349 28.76 14.37 15.19
C HIS A 349 30.07 13.97 15.91
N GLU A 350 30.05 13.03 16.83
CA GLU A 350 31.23 12.46 17.45
C GLU A 350 31.58 11.06 16.91
N THR A 351 30.79 10.58 15.95
CA THR A 351 30.95 9.27 15.32
C THR A 351 31.67 9.34 13.98
N ASP A 352 32.24 8.26 13.54
CA ASP A 352 32.95 8.23 12.26
C ASP A 352 31.98 8.26 11.08
N ILE A 353 30.83 7.59 11.18
CA ILE A 353 29.70 7.68 10.25
C ILE A 353 28.40 7.44 10.99
N THR A 354 27.41 8.29 10.77
CA THR A 354 26.06 8.11 11.30
C THR A 354 25.01 8.67 10.34
N GLU A 355 23.97 7.88 10.14
CA GLU A 355 22.70 8.36 9.61
C GLU A 355 21.62 8.18 10.67
N GLN A 356 20.99 9.28 11.04
CA GLN A 356 19.95 9.34 12.07
C GLN A 356 18.77 10.15 11.60
N THR A 357 17.56 9.68 11.89
CA THR A 357 16.32 10.43 11.67
C THR A 357 15.38 10.30 12.87
N ASP A 358 14.72 11.39 13.22
CA ASP A 358 13.60 11.43 14.16
C ASP A 358 12.39 12.04 13.46
N HIS A 359 11.37 11.22 13.22
CA HIS A 359 10.14 11.59 12.53
C HIS A 359 8.98 11.75 13.51
N GLN A 360 8.23 12.84 13.35
CA GLN A 360 6.96 13.09 14.03
C GLN A 360 5.90 13.35 12.95
N ILE A 361 5.00 12.40 12.75
CA ILE A 361 3.98 12.42 11.71
C ILE A 361 2.61 12.49 12.36
N ASN A 362 1.79 13.47 11.95
CA ASN A 362 0.40 13.60 12.31
C ASN A 362 -0.42 13.64 11.04
N GLY A 363 -1.28 12.66 10.85
CA GLY A 363 -2.10 12.54 9.66
C GLY A 363 -3.53 12.20 9.98
N GLY A 364 -4.44 12.54 9.07
CA GLY A 364 -5.83 12.17 9.21
C GLY A 364 -6.69 12.60 8.03
N GLY A 365 -7.96 12.24 8.08
CA GLY A 365 -8.87 12.54 7.00
C GLY A 365 -10.32 12.49 7.39
N LEU A 366 -11.14 13.13 6.58
CA LEU A 366 -12.58 13.15 6.67
C LEU A 366 -13.16 12.72 5.33
N LYS A 367 -14.15 11.84 5.35
CA LYS A 367 -14.86 11.37 4.16
C LYS A 367 -16.34 11.37 4.39
N PHE A 368 -17.09 11.92 3.46
CA PHE A 368 -18.55 11.88 3.44
C PHE A 368 -19.02 11.13 2.20
N ASP A 369 -19.76 10.05 2.40
CA ASP A 369 -20.42 9.26 1.37
C ASP A 369 -21.93 9.54 1.38
N LEU A 370 -22.51 9.82 0.21
CA LEU A 370 -23.94 10.04 0.02
C LEU A 370 -24.42 9.18 -1.15
N PHE A 371 -25.52 8.45 -0.94
CA PHE A 371 -26.20 7.64 -1.94
C PHE A 371 -27.60 8.20 -2.19
N SER A 372 -28.07 8.16 -3.43
CA SER A 372 -29.47 8.46 -3.74
C SER A 372 -30.39 7.29 -3.35
N ARG A 373 -31.69 7.58 -3.16
CA ARG A 373 -32.68 6.55 -2.80
C ARG A 373 -32.94 5.53 -3.94
N ASP A 374 -32.72 5.94 -5.17
CA ASP A 374 -32.84 5.10 -6.36
C ASP A 374 -31.58 4.28 -6.67
N TYR A 375 -30.51 4.47 -5.86
CA TYR A 375 -29.21 3.81 -5.97
C TYR A 375 -28.38 4.12 -7.23
N HIS A 376 -28.87 5.03 -8.08
CA HIS A 376 -28.15 5.40 -9.29
C HIS A 376 -27.05 6.43 -9.07
N HIS A 377 -27.16 7.24 -8.01
CA HIS A 377 -26.23 8.34 -7.73
C HIS A 377 -25.43 8.08 -6.46
N ARG A 378 -24.14 8.31 -6.55
CA ARG A 378 -23.23 8.28 -5.41
C ARG A 378 -22.32 9.51 -5.46
N LEU A 379 -22.29 10.26 -4.36
CA LEU A 379 -21.37 11.37 -4.13
C LEU A 379 -20.42 11.00 -2.99
N ASN A 380 -19.14 11.25 -3.20
CA ASN A 380 -18.08 11.05 -2.22
C ASN A 380 -17.30 12.35 -2.13
N VAL A 381 -17.23 12.96 -0.95
CA VAL A 381 -16.42 14.14 -0.67
C VAL A 381 -15.41 13.77 0.39
N TYR A 382 -14.15 14.11 0.19
CA TYR A 382 -13.10 13.76 1.12
C TYR A 382 -12.04 14.84 1.23
N THR A 383 -11.37 14.82 2.36
CA THR A 383 -10.16 15.60 2.62
C THR A 383 -9.22 14.78 3.49
N SER A 384 -7.94 14.95 3.30
CA SER A 384 -6.90 14.43 4.19
C SER A 384 -5.76 15.44 4.30
N ALA A 385 -5.07 15.40 5.43
CA ALA A 385 -3.91 16.22 5.68
C ALA A 385 -2.88 15.42 6.47
N GLN A 386 -1.61 15.69 6.22
CA GLN A 386 -0.50 15.14 6.99
C GLN A 386 0.54 16.22 7.22
N HIS A 387 1.03 16.29 8.45
CA HIS A 387 2.13 17.14 8.84
C HIS A 387 3.26 16.27 9.36
N THR A 388 4.43 16.38 8.73
CA THR A 388 5.64 15.65 9.06
C THR A 388 6.71 16.63 9.53
N LYS A 389 7.35 16.29 10.64
CA LYS A 389 8.59 16.93 11.09
C LYS A 389 9.67 15.86 11.13
N ARG A 390 10.83 16.16 10.59
CA ARG A 390 12.02 15.31 10.66
C ARG A 390 13.21 16.10 11.15
N GLN A 391 13.88 15.59 12.16
CA GLN A 391 15.25 15.96 12.49
C GLN A 391 16.16 14.88 11.93
N SER A 392 17.22 15.27 11.24
CA SER A 392 18.15 14.33 10.62
C SER A 392 19.59 14.67 10.93
N TYR A 393 20.43 13.66 10.86
CA TYR A 393 21.88 13.80 10.76
C TYR A 393 22.35 12.79 9.71
N TYR A 394 23.01 13.28 8.67
CA TYR A 394 23.58 12.47 7.61
C TYR A 394 25.05 12.87 7.45
N GLY A 395 25.95 12.25 8.23
CA GLY A 395 27.33 12.71 8.29
C GLY A 395 28.34 11.61 8.50
N ALA A 396 29.57 11.92 8.05
CA ALA A 396 30.76 11.12 8.24
C ALA A 396 31.91 12.01 8.72
N GLY A 397 32.99 11.40 9.28
CA GLY A 397 34.20 12.14 9.68
C GLY A 397 33.99 13.08 10.86
N LYS A 398 32.98 12.85 11.72
CA LYS A 398 32.66 13.69 12.90
C LYS A 398 32.22 15.12 12.53
N ASP A 399 31.45 15.24 11.46
CA ASP A 399 31.04 16.53 10.90
C ASP A 399 29.91 17.20 11.73
N PRO A 400 30.14 18.38 12.35
CA PRO A 400 29.08 19.10 13.06
C PRO A 400 28.07 19.79 12.14
N ASN A 401 28.31 19.84 10.83
CA ASN A 401 27.46 20.53 9.86
C ASN A 401 26.31 19.63 9.31
N ALA A 402 26.36 18.34 9.55
CA ALA A 402 25.47 17.35 8.93
C ALA A 402 24.05 17.27 9.54
N TYR A 403 23.66 18.21 10.39
CA TYR A 403 22.32 18.28 10.98
C TYR A 403 21.33 18.93 10.04
N GLY A 404 20.14 18.31 9.93
CA GLY A 404 19.03 18.80 9.12
C GLY A 404 17.71 18.88 9.88
N ASN A 405 16.86 19.78 9.46
CA ASN A 405 15.47 19.91 9.89
C ASN A 405 14.57 19.97 8.68
N THR A 406 13.58 19.10 8.63
CA THR A 406 12.61 19.07 7.55
C THR A 406 11.21 19.22 8.11
N THR A 407 10.39 20.04 7.47
CA THR A 407 8.95 20.12 7.71
C THR A 407 8.23 19.93 6.39
N ASP A 408 7.11 19.20 6.44
CA ASP A 408 6.31 18.92 5.27
C ASP A 408 4.84 18.92 5.65
N MET A 409 4.02 19.66 4.89
CA MET A 409 2.57 19.73 5.07
C MET A 409 1.86 19.35 3.79
N THR A 410 1.25 18.19 3.77
CA THR A 410 0.40 17.76 2.67
C THR A 410 -1.08 17.95 2.98
N PHE A 411 -1.84 18.33 1.97
CA PHE A 411 -3.30 18.41 2.01
C PHE A 411 -3.88 17.92 0.69
N ILE A 412 -4.93 17.11 0.78
CA ILE A 412 -5.71 16.67 -0.38
C ILE A 412 -7.18 16.85 -0.08
N GLY A 413 -7.91 17.47 -1.02
CA GLY A 413 -9.36 17.58 -0.98
C GLY A 413 -9.95 17.22 -2.33
N GLY A 414 -11.08 16.52 -2.34
CA GLY A 414 -11.71 16.12 -3.59
C GLY A 414 -13.17 15.76 -3.45
N ALA A 415 -13.81 15.73 -4.61
CA ALA A 415 -15.19 15.25 -4.74
C ALA A 415 -15.26 14.30 -5.93
N GLN A 416 -15.93 13.20 -5.75
CA GLN A 416 -16.20 12.20 -6.77
C GLN A 416 -17.69 11.93 -6.86
N TYR A 417 -18.23 11.95 -8.06
CA TYR A 417 -19.59 11.58 -8.36
C TYR A 417 -19.61 10.35 -9.27
N SER A 418 -20.47 9.40 -8.96
CA SER A 418 -20.70 8.23 -9.80
C SER A 418 -22.20 8.10 -10.13
N TYR A 419 -22.49 7.71 -11.36
CA TYR A 419 -23.85 7.46 -11.83
C TYR A 419 -23.95 6.10 -12.52
N GLU A 420 -24.93 5.30 -12.11
CA GLU A 420 -25.20 3.99 -12.69
C GLU A 420 -26.34 4.08 -13.71
N TRP A 421 -26.06 3.79 -14.97
CA TRP A 421 -27.02 3.74 -16.06
C TRP A 421 -27.53 2.30 -16.21
N ASP A 422 -28.85 2.10 -16.21
CA ASP A 422 -29.45 0.82 -16.60
C ASP A 422 -29.05 0.44 -18.03
N LYS A 423 -28.91 1.45 -18.90
CA LYS A 423 -28.39 1.30 -20.26
C LYS A 423 -27.80 2.64 -20.75
N CYS A 424 -26.53 2.58 -21.15
CA CYS A 424 -25.83 3.66 -21.82
C CYS A 424 -25.31 3.16 -23.15
N LEU A 425 -25.84 3.67 -24.26
CA LEU A 425 -25.58 3.20 -25.65
C LEU A 425 -26.01 1.73 -25.86
N PHE A 426 -25.18 0.76 -25.51
CA PHE A 426 -25.37 -0.65 -25.87
C PHE A 426 -25.47 -1.60 -24.66
N MET A 427 -25.05 -1.18 -23.45
CA MET A 427 -25.14 -1.99 -22.22
C MET A 427 -25.22 -1.12 -20.96
N PRO A 428 -25.48 -1.70 -19.77
CA PRO A 428 -25.37 -0.99 -18.50
C PRO A 428 -23.99 -0.36 -18.35
N ALA A 429 -23.92 0.81 -17.71
CA ALA A 429 -22.67 1.52 -17.53
C ALA A 429 -22.60 2.25 -16.19
N THR A 430 -21.38 2.50 -15.73
CA THR A 430 -21.10 3.34 -14.57
C THR A 430 -20.21 4.50 -15.02
N PHE A 431 -20.74 5.72 -14.95
CA PHE A 431 -19.95 6.93 -15.07
C PHE A 431 -19.30 7.26 -13.72
N THR A 432 -18.06 7.71 -13.72
CA THR A 432 -17.36 8.22 -12.54
C THR A 432 -16.54 9.43 -12.95
N GLY A 433 -16.78 10.56 -12.31
CA GLY A 433 -16.01 11.78 -12.53
C GLY A 433 -15.78 12.54 -11.24
N GLY A 434 -14.77 13.38 -11.22
CA GLY A 434 -14.45 14.13 -10.01
C GLY A 434 -13.37 15.16 -10.22
N THR A 435 -13.14 15.90 -9.14
CA THR A 435 -12.08 16.91 -9.05
C THR A 435 -11.28 16.69 -7.77
N GLU A 436 -9.99 16.97 -7.83
CA GLU A 436 -9.08 16.89 -6.69
C GLU A 436 -8.18 18.14 -6.67
N TYR A 437 -7.81 18.55 -5.47
CA TYR A 437 -6.77 19.53 -5.25
C TYR A 437 -5.78 18.97 -4.26
N SER A 438 -4.51 18.97 -4.65
CA SER A 438 -3.38 18.55 -3.81
C SER A 438 -2.49 19.75 -3.52
N TYR A 439 -2.05 19.83 -2.29
CA TYR A 439 -1.11 20.82 -1.76
C TYR A 439 0.01 20.10 -1.02
N ASP A 440 1.26 20.49 -1.24
CA ASP A 440 2.44 19.97 -0.57
C ASP A 440 3.39 21.15 -0.33
N ASP A 441 3.79 21.36 0.93
CA ASP A 441 4.68 22.46 1.34
C ASP A 441 5.86 21.86 2.12
N LEU A 442 6.95 21.68 1.40
CA LEU A 442 8.19 21.09 1.87
C LEU A 442 9.22 22.17 2.18
N ARG A 443 9.83 22.09 3.36
CA ARG A 443 11.01 22.86 3.72
C ARG A 443 12.04 21.95 4.38
N ASP A 444 13.20 21.83 3.76
CA ASP A 444 14.37 21.09 4.25
C ASP A 444 15.55 22.02 4.42
N GLU A 445 16.10 22.04 5.60
CA GLU A 445 17.19 22.95 5.98
C GLU A 445 18.37 22.15 6.54
N MET A 446 19.53 22.24 5.89
CA MET A 446 20.82 21.79 6.37
C MET A 446 21.77 22.98 6.42
N LEU A 447 21.59 23.79 7.46
CA LEU A 447 22.24 25.10 7.57
C LEU A 447 23.78 25.00 7.66
N GLY A 448 24.30 23.89 8.19
CA GLY A 448 25.74 23.63 8.23
C GLY A 448 26.37 23.48 6.84
N TYR A 449 25.59 23.05 5.84
CA TYR A 449 26.00 22.96 4.42
C TYR A 449 25.45 24.13 3.59
N ASN A 450 24.94 25.19 4.25
CA ASN A 450 24.27 26.32 3.58
C ASN A 450 23.21 25.87 2.55
N ARG A 451 22.52 24.75 2.83
CA ARG A 451 21.54 24.14 1.94
C ARG A 451 20.13 24.34 2.49
N THR A 452 19.25 24.88 1.64
CA THR A 452 17.82 24.99 1.93
C THR A 452 17.04 24.59 0.66
N ILE A 453 16.14 23.64 0.80
CA ILE A 453 15.12 23.33 -0.21
C ILE A 453 13.78 23.78 0.36
N ALA A 454 13.13 24.72 -0.32
CA ALA A 454 11.79 25.17 0.01
C ALA A 454 10.94 25.07 -1.25
N GLN A 455 9.91 24.24 -1.22
CA GLN A 455 9.07 23.97 -2.40
C GLN A 455 7.61 23.85 -2.01
N THR A 456 6.77 24.62 -2.69
CA THR A 456 5.32 24.53 -2.54
C THR A 456 4.71 24.02 -3.85
N VAL A 457 4.03 22.88 -3.77
CA VAL A 457 3.37 22.23 -4.90
C VAL A 457 1.85 22.40 -4.81
N HIS A 458 1.24 22.79 -5.93
CA HIS A 458 -0.20 22.88 -6.09
C HIS A 458 -0.61 22.07 -7.34
N ILE A 459 -1.51 21.12 -7.18
CA ILE A 459 -2.04 20.33 -8.30
C ILE A 459 -3.56 20.42 -8.29
N GLY A 460 -4.12 21.05 -9.32
CA GLY A 460 -5.55 21.03 -9.61
C GLY A 460 -5.85 19.94 -10.64
N SER A 461 -6.82 19.08 -10.37
CA SER A 461 -7.08 17.91 -11.19
C SER A 461 -8.56 17.72 -11.47
N ALA A 462 -8.87 17.19 -12.66
CA ALA A 462 -10.20 16.72 -13.01
C ALA A 462 -10.09 15.38 -13.74
N PHE A 463 -10.96 14.43 -13.42
CA PHE A 463 -10.96 13.12 -14.05
C PHE A 463 -12.38 12.69 -14.40
N ALA A 464 -12.51 11.90 -15.46
CA ALA A 464 -13.75 11.28 -15.85
C ALA A 464 -13.49 9.94 -16.54
N GLN A 465 -14.37 8.98 -16.29
CA GLN A 465 -14.37 7.68 -16.95
C GLN A 465 -15.77 7.12 -17.07
N ASN A 466 -15.98 6.27 -18.07
CA ASN A 466 -17.20 5.48 -18.21
C ASN A 466 -16.83 4.00 -18.40
N GLU A 467 -17.48 3.13 -17.64
CA GLU A 467 -17.33 1.68 -17.74
C GLU A 467 -18.66 1.06 -18.16
N TRP A 468 -18.72 0.52 -19.38
CA TRP A 468 -19.80 -0.32 -19.87
C TRP A 468 -19.53 -1.75 -19.41
N LYS A 469 -20.43 -2.35 -18.64
CA LYS A 469 -20.17 -3.67 -18.05
C LYS A 469 -21.39 -4.57 -17.97
N ASN A 470 -21.10 -5.86 -18.08
CA ASN A 470 -21.97 -6.97 -17.70
C ASN A 470 -21.09 -8.14 -17.19
N ASP A 471 -21.66 -9.28 -16.89
CA ASP A 471 -20.91 -10.46 -16.40
C ASP A 471 -19.83 -10.93 -17.38
N ARG A 472 -20.04 -10.76 -18.68
CA ARG A 472 -19.14 -11.26 -19.73
C ARG A 472 -18.14 -10.24 -20.21
N TRP A 473 -18.54 -8.98 -20.36
CA TRP A 473 -17.73 -7.88 -20.93
C TRP A 473 -17.62 -6.69 -19.98
N SER A 474 -16.48 -6.03 -20.00
CA SER A 474 -16.33 -4.67 -19.52
C SER A 474 -15.44 -3.89 -20.49
N PHE A 475 -15.88 -2.67 -20.84
CA PHE A 475 -15.12 -1.69 -21.60
C PHE A 475 -15.04 -0.42 -20.77
N LEU A 476 -13.84 0.03 -20.47
CA LEU A 476 -13.63 1.26 -19.74
C LEU A 476 -12.78 2.21 -20.56
N ILE A 477 -13.21 3.46 -20.65
CA ILE A 477 -12.44 4.57 -21.21
C ILE A 477 -12.51 5.72 -20.23
N GLY A 478 -11.37 6.35 -20.00
CA GLY A 478 -11.27 7.49 -19.08
C GLY A 478 -9.99 8.26 -19.26
N GLY A 479 -9.91 9.35 -18.53
CA GLY A 479 -8.72 10.19 -18.48
C GLY A 479 -8.76 11.19 -17.34
N ARG A 480 -7.61 11.78 -17.08
CA ARG A 480 -7.38 12.80 -16.07
C ARG A 480 -6.59 13.94 -16.64
N LEU A 481 -6.93 15.13 -16.24
CA LEU A 481 -6.21 16.37 -16.50
C LEU A 481 -5.62 16.87 -15.18
N ASP A 482 -4.33 17.12 -15.18
CA ASP A 482 -3.59 17.65 -14.03
C ASP A 482 -2.90 18.97 -14.43
N LYS A 483 -3.15 20.04 -13.65
CA LYS A 483 -2.38 21.29 -13.74
C LYS A 483 -1.54 21.43 -12.48
N HIS A 484 -0.25 21.27 -12.68
CA HIS A 484 0.79 21.42 -11.66
C HIS A 484 1.39 22.83 -11.73
N ASN A 485 1.66 23.50 -10.61
CA ASN A 485 2.21 24.85 -10.59
C ASN A 485 3.63 24.95 -11.16
N MET A 486 4.40 23.85 -11.09
CA MET A 486 5.78 23.80 -11.62
C MET A 486 5.85 23.44 -13.12
N MET A 487 4.71 23.33 -13.79
CA MET A 487 4.64 23.03 -15.22
C MET A 487 3.77 24.05 -15.96
N ASP A 488 4.21 24.48 -17.16
CA ASP A 488 3.49 25.47 -17.94
C ASP A 488 2.24 24.90 -18.63
N HIS A 489 2.20 23.60 -18.85
CA HIS A 489 1.10 22.93 -19.56
C HIS A 489 0.27 22.01 -18.63
N VAL A 490 -0.85 21.57 -19.14
CA VAL A 490 -1.74 20.58 -18.50
C VAL A 490 -1.33 19.20 -18.97
N ILE A 491 -1.18 18.28 -18.03
CA ILE A 491 -0.92 16.87 -18.33
C ILE A 491 -2.25 16.16 -18.55
N PHE A 492 -2.36 15.42 -19.65
CA PHE A 492 -3.47 14.50 -19.92
C PHE A 492 -3.03 13.06 -19.78
N SER A 493 -3.68 12.33 -18.89
CA SER A 493 -3.41 10.91 -18.60
C SER A 493 -4.60 10.04 -19.04
N PRO A 494 -4.59 9.48 -20.28
CA PRO A 494 -5.62 8.58 -20.76
C PRO A 494 -5.48 7.16 -20.20
N ARG A 495 -6.63 6.44 -20.15
CA ARG A 495 -6.68 4.99 -19.90
C ARG A 495 -7.79 4.32 -20.70
N ALA A 496 -7.56 3.06 -21.05
CA ALA A 496 -8.55 2.19 -21.66
C ALA A 496 -8.36 0.75 -21.19
N ASN A 497 -9.46 0.09 -20.84
CA ASN A 497 -9.42 -1.29 -20.35
C ASN A 497 -10.51 -2.11 -21.03
N VAL A 498 -10.20 -3.36 -21.31
CA VAL A 498 -11.14 -4.36 -21.82
C VAL A 498 -11.03 -5.60 -20.94
N ARG A 499 -12.18 -6.10 -20.49
CA ARG A 499 -12.30 -7.41 -19.81
C ARG A 499 -13.28 -8.26 -20.59
N PHE A 500 -12.92 -9.54 -20.76
CA PHE A 500 -13.76 -10.54 -21.37
C PHE A 500 -13.73 -11.84 -20.58
N ASN A 501 -14.89 -12.29 -20.14
CA ASN A 501 -15.09 -13.56 -19.45
C ASN A 501 -15.76 -14.55 -20.40
N PRO A 502 -15.01 -15.37 -21.18
CA PRO A 502 -15.61 -16.37 -22.06
C PRO A 502 -16.41 -17.42 -21.29
N THR A 503 -15.95 -17.75 -20.08
CA THR A 503 -16.62 -18.63 -19.12
C THR A 503 -16.57 -18.02 -17.71
N LYS A 504 -17.20 -18.66 -16.74
CA LYS A 504 -17.08 -18.26 -15.33
C LYS A 504 -15.69 -18.48 -14.76
N ASP A 505 -14.91 -19.37 -15.38
CA ASP A 505 -13.60 -19.79 -14.90
C ASP A 505 -12.45 -19.04 -15.58
N ILE A 506 -12.68 -18.34 -16.67
CA ILE A 506 -11.65 -17.65 -17.45
C ILE A 506 -11.95 -16.17 -17.54
N ASN A 507 -10.95 -15.37 -17.23
CA ASN A 507 -11.01 -13.91 -17.28
C ASN A 507 -9.81 -13.39 -18.08
N LEU A 508 -10.09 -12.72 -19.17
CA LEU A 508 -9.10 -12.08 -20.05
C LEU A 508 -9.18 -10.57 -19.83
N ARG A 509 -8.05 -9.90 -19.66
CA ARG A 509 -7.97 -8.44 -19.54
C ARG A 509 -6.87 -7.89 -20.41
N MET A 510 -7.12 -6.68 -20.93
CA MET A 510 -6.13 -5.85 -21.58
C MET A 510 -6.29 -4.42 -21.08
N SER A 511 -5.16 -3.79 -20.73
CA SER A 511 -5.14 -2.44 -20.17
C SER A 511 -4.11 -1.60 -20.89
N TYR A 512 -4.48 -0.35 -21.19
CA TYR A 512 -3.58 0.72 -21.60
C TYR A 512 -3.72 1.89 -20.63
N SER A 513 -2.61 2.47 -20.22
CA SER A 513 -2.60 3.66 -19.37
C SER A 513 -1.32 4.47 -19.56
N SER A 514 -1.42 5.77 -19.39
CA SER A 514 -0.25 6.63 -19.24
C SER A 514 -0.01 6.98 -17.78
N GLY A 515 1.22 7.36 -17.46
CA GLY A 515 1.64 7.85 -16.17
C GLY A 515 2.61 9.00 -16.33
N PHE A 516 2.75 9.82 -15.29
CA PHE A 516 3.75 10.88 -15.23
C PHE A 516 4.28 11.06 -13.81
N ARG A 517 5.47 11.66 -13.70
CA ARG A 517 6.07 12.14 -12.46
C ARG A 517 6.49 13.60 -12.65
N ALA A 518 6.05 14.46 -11.74
CA ALA A 518 6.30 15.89 -11.83
C ALA A 518 7.76 16.26 -11.50
N PRO A 519 8.29 17.37 -12.03
CA PRO A 519 9.64 17.85 -11.75
C PRO A 519 9.68 18.59 -10.40
N GLN A 520 9.58 17.84 -9.29
CA GLN A 520 9.59 18.36 -7.92
C GLN A 520 10.69 17.67 -7.10
N ALA A 521 11.03 18.24 -5.94
CA ALA A 521 11.90 17.59 -4.98
C ALA A 521 11.21 16.36 -4.38
N PHE A 522 11.95 15.29 -4.21
CA PHE A 522 11.54 14.05 -3.58
C PHE A 522 12.47 13.72 -2.43
N ASP A 523 12.07 12.80 -1.57
CA ASP A 523 12.83 12.43 -0.36
C ASP A 523 14.25 11.92 -0.67
N GLU A 524 14.43 11.30 -1.85
CA GLU A 524 15.78 10.90 -2.32
C GLU A 524 16.71 12.11 -2.54
N ASP A 525 16.15 13.28 -2.87
CA ASP A 525 16.93 14.50 -3.07
C ASP A 525 17.31 15.16 -1.73
N LEU A 526 16.60 14.80 -0.66
CA LEU A 526 16.83 15.31 0.68
C LEU A 526 17.79 14.43 1.49
N HIS A 527 18.02 13.20 1.01
CA HIS A 527 18.90 12.24 1.63
C HIS A 527 20.35 12.50 1.16
N ILE A 528 21.16 13.09 2.01
CA ILE A 528 22.57 13.26 1.75
C ILE A 528 23.27 11.93 2.02
N THR A 529 23.84 11.35 0.98
CA THR A 529 24.55 10.08 1.08
C THR A 529 26.02 10.37 1.39
N ALA A 530 26.55 9.83 2.48
CA ALA A 530 27.98 9.82 2.74
C ALA A 530 28.58 8.59 2.08
N VAL A 531 29.31 8.77 0.99
CA VAL A 531 30.02 7.71 0.28
C VAL A 531 31.51 7.96 0.40
N GLY A 532 32.25 6.97 0.91
CA GLY A 532 33.69 7.09 1.07
C GLY A 532 34.16 8.22 2.00
N GLY A 533 33.25 8.83 2.78
CA GLY A 533 33.50 10.00 3.63
C GLY A 533 33.12 11.33 2.96
N ASP A 534 32.68 11.33 1.71
CA ASP A 534 32.25 12.53 1.00
C ASP A 534 30.72 12.74 1.14
N VAL A 535 30.31 13.98 1.25
CA VAL A 535 28.90 14.39 1.26
C VAL A 535 28.47 14.72 -0.16
N ALA A 536 27.39 14.09 -0.63
CA ALA A 536 26.78 14.37 -1.93
C ALA A 536 25.53 15.26 -1.77
N ILE A 537 25.59 16.48 -2.31
CA ILE A 537 24.49 17.45 -2.28
C ILE A 537 23.77 17.41 -3.63
N ILE A 538 22.47 17.09 -3.62
CA ILE A 538 21.66 17.02 -4.82
C ILE A 538 20.97 18.35 -5.07
N GLN A 539 21.10 18.87 -6.30
CA GLN A 539 20.40 20.04 -6.82
C GLN A 539 19.42 19.62 -7.92
N ILE A 540 18.36 20.37 -8.10
CA ILE A 540 17.36 20.12 -9.14
C ILE A 540 17.61 21.07 -10.30
N SER A 541 17.77 20.54 -11.50
CA SER A 541 17.96 21.35 -12.71
C SER A 541 16.75 22.26 -12.94
N PRO A 542 16.94 23.55 -13.20
CA PRO A 542 15.85 24.48 -13.51
C PRO A 542 15.10 24.11 -14.79
N ASP A 543 15.70 23.32 -15.69
CA ASP A 543 15.11 22.86 -16.95
C ASP A 543 14.48 21.46 -16.85
N LEU A 544 14.36 20.91 -15.62
CA LEU A 544 13.81 19.58 -15.39
C LEU A 544 12.36 19.50 -15.88
N LYS A 545 12.08 18.56 -16.78
CA LYS A 545 10.76 18.26 -17.35
C LYS A 545 10.19 17.02 -16.66
N GLU A 546 8.86 16.88 -16.70
CA GLU A 546 8.20 15.69 -16.17
C GLU A 546 8.66 14.41 -16.87
N GLU A 547 8.72 13.33 -16.14
CA GLU A 547 8.82 11.99 -16.67
C GLU A 547 7.45 11.52 -17.17
N ASN A 548 7.42 10.83 -18.30
CA ASN A 548 6.20 10.32 -18.90
C ASN A 548 6.32 8.81 -19.18
N SER A 549 5.22 8.09 -19.00
CA SER A 549 5.16 6.67 -19.34
C SER A 549 3.93 6.29 -20.13
N GLN A 550 4.08 5.22 -20.91
CA GLN A 550 2.98 4.50 -21.54
C GLN A 550 3.10 3.03 -21.19
N SER A 551 2.05 2.47 -20.62
CA SER A 551 2.02 1.09 -20.15
C SER A 551 0.91 0.31 -20.84
N VAL A 552 1.23 -0.91 -21.27
CA VAL A 552 0.27 -1.90 -21.78
C VAL A 552 0.43 -3.17 -20.99
N SER A 553 -0.67 -3.77 -20.55
CA SER A 553 -0.66 -5.10 -19.97
C SER A 553 -1.80 -5.96 -20.50
N ALA A 554 -1.57 -7.27 -20.54
CA ALA A 554 -2.57 -8.26 -20.88
C ALA A 554 -2.48 -9.42 -19.91
N SER A 555 -3.63 -9.92 -19.43
CA SER A 555 -3.66 -11.02 -18.47
C SER A 555 -4.70 -12.07 -18.80
N VAL A 556 -4.37 -13.31 -18.43
CA VAL A 556 -5.27 -14.47 -18.40
C VAL A 556 -5.34 -14.93 -16.95
N ASP A 557 -6.53 -14.98 -16.41
CA ASP A 557 -6.80 -15.38 -15.03
C ASP A 557 -7.77 -16.58 -15.08
N PHE A 558 -7.31 -17.75 -14.66
CA PHE A 558 -8.03 -19.00 -14.69
C PHE A 558 -8.39 -19.41 -13.27
N TYR A 559 -9.66 -19.71 -13.05
CA TYR A 559 -10.20 -20.20 -11.79
C TYR A 559 -10.93 -21.49 -12.02
N HIS A 560 -10.68 -22.48 -11.20
CA HIS A 560 -11.45 -23.73 -11.28
C HIS A 560 -11.55 -24.42 -9.92
N ARG A 561 -12.60 -25.19 -9.73
CA ARG A 561 -12.82 -26.00 -8.56
C ARG A 561 -12.83 -27.50 -8.95
N PHE A 562 -11.78 -28.21 -8.56
CA PHE A 562 -11.65 -29.64 -8.73
C PHE A 562 -12.15 -30.37 -7.45
N GLY A 563 -13.44 -30.64 -7.35
CA GLY A 563 -14.01 -31.16 -6.11
C GLY A 563 -13.77 -30.20 -4.93
N PRO A 564 -13.02 -30.62 -3.87
CA PRO A 564 -12.75 -29.77 -2.72
C PRO A 564 -11.57 -28.81 -2.92
N VAL A 565 -10.81 -28.94 -4.01
CA VAL A 565 -9.62 -28.10 -4.30
C VAL A 565 -10.03 -26.89 -5.12
N GLN A 566 -9.74 -25.70 -4.64
CA GLN A 566 -9.85 -24.45 -5.40
C GLN A 566 -8.48 -24.10 -5.98
N VAL A 567 -8.44 -23.72 -7.24
CA VAL A 567 -7.22 -23.28 -7.92
C VAL A 567 -7.45 -21.97 -8.64
N ASN A 568 -6.42 -21.12 -8.62
CA ASN A 568 -6.32 -19.94 -9.46
C ASN A 568 -4.95 -19.93 -10.13
N PHE A 569 -4.90 -19.62 -11.40
CA PHE A 569 -3.67 -19.44 -12.14
C PHE A 569 -3.76 -18.15 -12.96
N LEU A 570 -2.80 -17.23 -12.75
CA LEU A 570 -2.71 -15.95 -13.41
C LEU A 570 -1.42 -15.87 -14.21
N VAL A 571 -1.55 -15.42 -15.45
CA VAL A 571 -0.42 -14.96 -16.29
C VAL A 571 -0.71 -13.53 -16.72
N GLU A 572 0.25 -12.64 -16.51
CA GLU A 572 0.19 -11.25 -16.96
C GLU A 572 1.46 -10.89 -17.71
N GLY A 573 1.33 -10.45 -18.96
CA GLY A 573 2.40 -9.79 -19.71
C GLY A 573 2.29 -8.28 -19.56
N PHE A 574 3.43 -7.58 -19.41
CA PHE A 574 3.49 -6.14 -19.26
C PHE A 574 4.61 -5.51 -20.10
N TYR A 575 4.37 -4.27 -20.53
CA TYR A 575 5.34 -3.42 -21.21
C TYR A 575 5.13 -1.98 -20.77
N THR A 576 6.20 -1.30 -20.35
CA THR A 576 6.21 0.14 -20.00
C THR A 576 7.36 0.83 -20.72
N ASP A 577 7.04 1.90 -21.45
CA ASP A 577 7.99 2.81 -22.09
C ASP A 577 8.04 4.11 -21.30
N LEU A 578 9.24 4.45 -20.76
CA LEU A 578 9.49 5.69 -20.04
C LEU A 578 10.27 6.67 -20.91
N ARG A 579 9.96 7.96 -20.72
CA ARG A 579 10.64 9.07 -21.38
C ARG A 579 11.04 10.11 -20.37
N ASN A 580 12.13 10.84 -20.63
CA ASN A 580 12.65 11.89 -19.76
C ASN A 580 12.96 11.39 -18.32
N VAL A 581 13.47 10.17 -18.18
CA VAL A 581 13.79 9.56 -16.88
C VAL A 581 14.75 10.46 -16.11
N PHE A 582 14.47 10.67 -14.82
CA PHE A 582 15.37 11.44 -13.97
C PHE A 582 16.65 10.67 -13.72
N ILE A 583 17.78 11.32 -13.97
CA ILE A 583 19.12 10.83 -13.67
C ILE A 583 19.84 11.83 -12.77
N LEU A 584 20.81 11.35 -12.01
CA LEU A 584 21.75 12.18 -11.27
C LEU A 584 23.06 12.23 -12.03
N GLU A 585 23.60 13.43 -12.20
CA GLU A 585 24.88 13.65 -12.85
C GLU A 585 25.75 14.54 -11.97
N GLU A 586 27.02 14.19 -11.85
CA GLU A 586 28.01 15.01 -11.15
C GLU A 586 28.24 16.31 -11.92
N ILE A 587 28.18 17.44 -11.22
CA ILE A 587 28.41 18.77 -11.79
C ILE A 587 29.63 19.46 -11.19
N GLY A 588 30.32 18.81 -10.25
CA GLY A 588 31.54 19.31 -9.61
C GLY A 588 31.50 19.24 -8.09
N ARG A 589 32.27 20.10 -7.46
CA ARG A 589 32.34 20.23 -5.99
C ARG A 589 32.11 21.66 -5.56
N ASP A 590 31.54 21.86 -4.35
CA ASP A 590 31.37 23.16 -3.74
C ASP A 590 32.67 23.68 -3.10
N GLU A 591 32.59 24.86 -2.45
CA GLU A 591 33.72 25.50 -1.77
C GLU A 591 34.25 24.69 -0.57
N ASP A 592 33.39 23.85 0.02
CA ASP A 592 33.68 22.96 1.15
C ASP A 592 34.11 21.55 0.70
N ASN A 593 34.35 21.39 -0.62
CA ASN A 593 34.72 20.12 -1.28
C ASN A 593 33.63 19.04 -1.25
N ASN A 594 32.36 19.37 -0.97
CA ASN A 594 31.22 18.45 -1.08
C ASN A 594 30.93 18.16 -2.56
N LEU A 595 30.53 16.92 -2.86
CA LEU A 595 30.14 16.51 -4.21
C LEU A 595 28.80 17.16 -4.59
N LEU A 596 28.76 17.85 -5.73
CA LEU A 596 27.52 18.42 -6.27
C LEU A 596 26.97 17.52 -7.36
N MET A 597 25.73 17.06 -7.14
CA MET A 597 24.98 16.27 -8.10
C MET A 597 23.77 17.07 -8.62
N GLU A 598 23.49 17.00 -9.92
CA GLU A 598 22.29 17.61 -10.50
C GLU A 598 21.30 16.54 -10.98
N ARG A 599 20.06 16.68 -10.56
CA ARG A 599 18.95 15.88 -11.09
C ARG A 599 18.45 16.49 -12.39
N ARG A 600 18.56 15.74 -13.50
CA ARG A 600 18.13 16.16 -14.83
C ARG A 600 17.47 15.03 -15.63
N ASN A 601 16.97 15.32 -16.81
CA ASN A 601 16.32 14.33 -17.67
C ASN A 601 17.35 13.55 -18.52
N GLY A 602 17.32 12.23 -18.40
CA GLY A 602 17.95 11.27 -19.32
C GLY A 602 17.03 10.88 -20.46
N LYS A 603 17.49 9.95 -21.32
CA LYS A 603 16.79 9.55 -22.57
C LYS A 603 15.56 8.68 -22.34
N GLY A 604 15.49 7.96 -21.27
CA GLY A 604 14.36 7.09 -20.92
C GLY A 604 14.73 5.62 -20.78
N ALA A 605 13.74 4.81 -20.43
CA ALA A 605 13.90 3.39 -20.14
C ALA A 605 12.73 2.56 -20.70
N ARG A 606 12.93 1.25 -20.80
CA ARG A 606 11.90 0.26 -21.14
C ARG A 606 11.94 -0.89 -20.16
N VAL A 607 10.77 -1.26 -19.70
CA VAL A 607 10.61 -2.42 -18.83
C VAL A 607 9.52 -3.31 -19.41
N MET A 608 9.81 -4.62 -19.51
CA MET A 608 8.87 -5.61 -20.01
C MET A 608 9.05 -6.94 -19.30
N GLY A 609 8.00 -7.72 -19.22
CA GLY A 609 8.09 -9.02 -18.57
C GLY A 609 6.78 -9.77 -18.47
N ILE A 610 6.84 -10.85 -17.70
CA ILE A 610 5.71 -11.73 -17.42
C ILE A 610 5.66 -11.96 -15.91
N ASN A 611 4.48 -11.76 -15.33
CA ASN A 611 4.13 -12.15 -13.98
C ASN A 611 3.31 -13.44 -14.00
N LEU A 612 3.70 -14.40 -13.18
CA LEU A 612 3.00 -15.66 -12.99
C LEU A 612 2.54 -15.75 -11.53
N GLU A 613 1.32 -16.21 -11.29
CA GLU A 613 0.83 -16.50 -9.95
C GLU A 613 -0.02 -17.77 -9.98
N GLY A 614 0.21 -18.65 -9.01
CA GLY A 614 -0.62 -19.82 -8.75
C GLY A 614 -1.11 -19.83 -7.32
N LYS A 615 -2.41 -20.07 -7.12
CA LYS A 615 -3.02 -20.25 -5.80
C LYS A 615 -3.75 -21.59 -5.77
N MET A 616 -3.61 -22.30 -4.68
CA MET A 616 -4.34 -23.53 -4.40
C MET A 616 -4.83 -23.53 -2.97
N ALA A 617 -6.08 -23.90 -2.78
CA ALA A 617 -6.67 -24.05 -1.46
C ALA A 617 -7.39 -25.39 -1.36
N TYR A 618 -7.10 -26.08 -0.27
CA TYR A 618 -7.75 -27.31 0.18
C TYR A 618 -8.02 -27.19 1.67
N SER A 619 -9.00 -27.90 2.20
CA SER A 619 -9.54 -27.72 3.56
C SER A 619 -8.52 -27.44 4.69
N TRP A 620 -7.34 -28.04 4.62
CA TRP A 620 -6.27 -27.91 5.63
C TRP A 620 -4.98 -27.29 5.07
N MET A 621 -4.98 -26.86 3.80
CA MET A 621 -3.78 -26.35 3.12
C MET A 621 -4.14 -25.21 2.17
N GLN A 622 -3.37 -24.14 2.25
CA GLN A 622 -3.39 -23.04 1.28
C GLN A 622 -1.97 -22.80 0.79
N ILE A 623 -1.78 -22.72 -0.52
CA ILE A 623 -0.50 -22.43 -1.17
C ILE A 623 -0.71 -21.32 -2.17
N GLN A 624 0.19 -20.36 -2.17
CA GLN A 624 0.30 -19.33 -3.17
C GLN A 624 1.76 -19.18 -3.57
N ALA A 625 2.05 -19.10 -4.86
CA ALA A 625 3.37 -18.84 -5.38
C ALA A 625 3.30 -17.88 -6.56
N GLY A 626 4.29 -17.01 -6.68
CA GLY A 626 4.41 -16.07 -7.79
C GLY A 626 5.84 -15.92 -8.26
N ALA A 627 6.00 -15.66 -9.55
CA ALA A 627 7.30 -15.40 -10.17
C ALA A 627 7.16 -14.28 -11.18
N THR A 628 8.22 -13.48 -11.29
CA THR A 628 8.37 -12.41 -12.27
C THR A 628 9.62 -12.65 -13.10
N LEU A 629 9.44 -12.62 -14.41
CA LEU A 629 10.51 -12.69 -15.41
C LEU A 629 10.48 -11.36 -16.16
N GLN A 630 11.55 -10.57 -16.07
CA GLN A 630 11.55 -9.21 -16.62
C GLN A 630 12.87 -8.81 -17.26
N ARG A 631 12.80 -7.73 -18.06
CA ARG A 631 13.96 -7.01 -18.57
C ARG A 631 13.75 -5.52 -18.37
N SER A 632 14.66 -4.86 -17.63
CA SER A 632 14.67 -3.42 -17.36
C SER A 632 15.93 -2.82 -17.99
N ARG A 633 15.76 -1.89 -18.97
CA ARG A 633 16.89 -1.34 -19.72
C ARG A 633 16.68 0.14 -20.05
N TYR A 634 17.74 0.90 -19.92
CA TYR A 634 17.81 2.24 -20.50
C TYR A 634 17.75 2.17 -22.04
N LYS A 635 17.17 3.17 -22.68
CA LYS A 635 17.12 3.25 -24.15
C LYS A 635 18.48 3.50 -24.76
N GLU A 636 19.27 4.34 -24.11
CA GLU A 636 20.69 4.56 -24.40
C GLU A 636 21.51 4.07 -23.21
N ALA A 637 22.79 3.82 -23.41
CA ALA A 637 23.66 3.42 -22.33
C ALA A 637 23.96 4.64 -21.44
N GLU A 638 23.81 4.48 -20.13
CA GLU A 638 24.06 5.51 -19.13
C GLU A 638 25.45 5.33 -18.53
N GLN A 639 26.20 6.43 -18.45
CA GLN A 639 27.49 6.50 -17.76
C GLN A 639 27.20 6.93 -16.31
N TRP A 640 27.40 6.03 -15.38
CA TRP A 640 27.07 6.25 -13.97
C TRP A 640 28.30 6.57 -13.09
N SER A 641 29.50 6.43 -13.62
CA SER A 641 30.77 6.67 -12.93
C SER A 641 31.73 7.38 -13.86
N GLU A 642 32.58 8.25 -13.32
CA GLU A 642 33.68 8.90 -14.04
C GLU A 642 34.89 7.97 -14.27
N ASN A 643 34.90 6.79 -13.65
CA ASN A 643 35.96 5.80 -13.87
C ASN A 643 36.00 5.35 -15.34
N PRO A 644 37.07 5.65 -16.08
CA PRO A 644 37.18 5.30 -17.51
C PRO A 644 37.17 3.78 -17.79
N ASN A 645 37.37 2.96 -16.78
CA ASN A 645 37.32 1.50 -16.87
C ASN A 645 35.89 0.96 -16.84
N ILE A 646 34.90 1.78 -16.52
CA ILE A 646 33.48 1.41 -16.48
C ILE A 646 32.83 1.80 -17.80
N ALA A 647 32.34 0.80 -18.53
CA ALA A 647 31.58 1.05 -19.76
C ALA A 647 30.17 1.51 -19.48
N PRO A 648 29.58 2.41 -20.32
CA PRO A 648 28.19 2.80 -20.20
C PRO A 648 27.24 1.61 -20.19
N GLN A 649 26.29 1.58 -19.26
CA GLN A 649 25.42 0.43 -19.01
C GLN A 649 23.99 0.65 -19.51
N LYS A 650 23.43 -0.34 -20.21
CA LYS A 650 22.00 -0.34 -20.59
C LYS A 650 21.11 -1.05 -19.57
N LYS A 651 21.63 -2.00 -18.80
CA LYS A 651 20.84 -2.71 -17.80
C LYS A 651 20.61 -1.79 -16.61
N MET A 652 19.36 -1.67 -16.17
CA MET A 652 19.04 -0.90 -14.96
C MET A 652 19.61 -1.62 -13.73
N PHE A 653 20.21 -0.85 -12.83
CA PHE A 653 20.75 -1.37 -11.58
C PHE A 653 19.64 -1.82 -10.63
N ARG A 654 19.97 -2.71 -9.70
CA ARG A 654 19.10 -3.24 -8.66
C ARG A 654 17.79 -3.87 -9.21
N SER A 655 17.81 -4.31 -10.48
CA SER A 655 16.67 -4.89 -11.16
C SER A 655 17.00 -6.31 -11.61
N PRO A 656 16.71 -7.35 -10.78
CA PRO A 656 16.92 -8.75 -11.14
C PRO A 656 15.99 -9.15 -12.30
N ASP A 657 16.49 -10.00 -13.21
CA ASP A 657 15.69 -10.48 -14.33
C ASP A 657 14.64 -11.52 -13.88
N VAL A 658 14.87 -12.16 -12.72
CA VAL A 658 13.98 -13.19 -12.15
C VAL A 658 13.86 -12.97 -10.63
N TYR A 659 12.64 -12.95 -10.12
CA TYR A 659 12.34 -12.98 -8.68
C TYR A 659 10.97 -13.58 -8.42
N GLY A 660 10.70 -13.96 -7.19
CA GLY A 660 9.41 -14.56 -6.87
C GLY A 660 9.25 -14.84 -5.37
N TYR A 661 8.12 -15.40 -5.05
CA TYR A 661 7.75 -15.74 -3.67
C TYR A 661 6.86 -16.98 -3.61
N PHE A 662 6.75 -17.54 -2.42
CA PHE A 662 5.68 -18.46 -2.10
C PHE A 662 5.23 -18.29 -0.65
N THR A 663 3.98 -18.65 -0.39
CA THR A 663 3.41 -18.81 0.95
C THR A 663 2.64 -20.11 1.00
N SER A 664 2.80 -20.86 2.06
CA SER A 664 2.03 -22.06 2.31
C SER A 664 1.61 -22.11 3.77
N THR A 665 0.33 -22.42 4.01
CA THR A 665 -0.23 -22.56 5.34
C THR A 665 -0.91 -23.92 5.45
N PHE A 666 -0.58 -24.65 6.50
CA PHE A 666 -1.13 -25.97 6.82
C PHE A 666 -1.86 -25.89 8.15
N THR A 667 -3.12 -26.34 8.15
CA THR A 667 -3.97 -26.40 9.35
C THR A 667 -4.50 -27.83 9.53
N PRO A 668 -3.60 -28.82 9.78
CA PRO A 668 -3.97 -30.24 9.76
C PRO A 668 -4.95 -30.63 10.87
N VAL A 669 -4.95 -29.86 11.97
CA VAL A 669 -5.88 -30.01 13.09
C VAL A 669 -6.40 -28.65 13.52
N LYS A 670 -7.59 -28.63 14.12
CA LYS A 670 -8.16 -27.40 14.68
C LYS A 670 -7.16 -26.74 15.63
N ARG A 671 -7.00 -25.41 15.55
CA ARG A 671 -6.16 -24.57 16.41
C ARG A 671 -4.65 -24.63 16.18
N PHE A 672 -4.14 -25.49 15.33
CA PHE A 672 -2.73 -25.52 14.97
C PHE A 672 -2.54 -25.08 13.53
N SER A 673 -1.59 -24.19 13.30
CA SER A 673 -1.15 -23.82 11.95
C SER A 673 0.38 -23.84 11.85
N ALA A 674 0.84 -24.31 10.69
CA ALA A 674 2.24 -24.23 10.28
C ALA A 674 2.30 -23.47 8.97
N SER A 675 3.15 -22.46 8.87
CA SER A 675 3.32 -21.65 7.68
C SER A 675 4.78 -21.71 7.22
N LEU A 676 4.97 -22.01 5.94
CA LEU A 676 6.27 -21.96 5.28
C LEU A 676 6.18 -20.91 4.16
N THR A 677 7.06 -19.90 4.23
CA THR A 677 7.04 -18.78 3.27
C THR A 677 8.45 -18.50 2.80
N GLY A 678 8.59 -17.99 1.59
CA GLY A 678 9.91 -17.66 1.09
C GLY A 678 9.87 -16.68 -0.08
N THR A 679 11.01 -16.02 -0.29
CA THR A 679 11.26 -15.13 -1.41
C THR A 679 12.54 -15.54 -2.13
N TYR A 680 12.54 -15.43 -3.45
CA TYR A 680 13.70 -15.63 -4.30
C TYR A 680 14.01 -14.33 -5.02
N THR A 681 15.27 -13.90 -4.96
CA THR A 681 15.80 -12.76 -5.72
C THR A 681 17.00 -13.25 -6.53
N GLY A 682 16.86 -13.24 -7.85
CA GLY A 682 17.94 -13.59 -8.76
C GLY A 682 19.04 -12.54 -8.78
N SER A 683 20.18 -12.88 -9.37
CA SER A 683 21.34 -11.98 -9.48
C SER A 683 20.97 -10.69 -10.25
N MET A 684 21.54 -9.59 -9.82
CA MET A 684 21.35 -8.26 -10.42
C MET A 684 22.68 -7.49 -10.45
N LEU A 685 22.75 -6.45 -11.27
CA LEU A 685 23.86 -5.49 -11.22
C LEU A 685 23.59 -4.47 -10.10
N VAL A 686 24.62 -4.15 -9.35
CA VAL A 686 24.65 -3.08 -8.36
C VAL A 686 25.88 -2.21 -8.59
N GLN A 687 25.75 -0.94 -8.25
CA GLN A 687 26.88 0.00 -8.20
C GLN A 687 27.58 -0.20 -6.87
N HIS A 688 28.89 -0.12 -6.88
CA HIS A 688 29.77 -0.14 -5.72
C HIS A 688 30.73 1.03 -5.85
N LEU A 689 30.50 2.06 -5.05
CA LEU A 689 31.23 3.32 -5.17
C LEU A 689 32.56 3.24 -4.44
N ALA A 690 33.54 4.01 -4.93
CA ALA A 690 34.85 4.14 -4.30
C ALA A 690 34.75 4.68 -2.87
N GLY A 691 35.66 4.25 -2.03
CA GLY A 691 35.72 4.60 -0.60
C GLY A 691 36.42 3.49 0.16
N TYR A 692 35.72 2.45 0.51
CA TYR A 692 36.29 1.19 1.01
C TYR A 692 37.09 0.46 -0.07
N ILE A 693 36.53 0.41 -1.29
CA ILE A 693 37.24 -0.04 -2.48
C ILE A 693 37.97 1.13 -3.16
N PRO A 694 39.09 0.87 -3.87
CA PRO A 694 39.94 1.93 -4.42
C PRO A 694 39.34 2.70 -5.61
N GLU A 695 38.37 2.11 -6.33
CA GLU A 695 37.70 2.68 -7.49
C GLU A 695 36.29 2.12 -7.65
N ASP A 696 35.39 2.87 -8.27
CA ASP A 696 34.03 2.41 -8.56
C ASP A 696 34.01 1.12 -9.35
N ARG A 697 33.02 0.26 -9.08
CA ARG A 697 32.81 -1.03 -9.76
C ARG A 697 31.35 -1.32 -10.06
N GLU A 698 31.13 -2.08 -11.11
CA GLU A 698 29.88 -2.83 -11.32
C GLU A 698 30.02 -4.21 -10.70
N GLU A 699 29.17 -4.50 -9.71
CA GLU A 699 29.14 -5.81 -9.09
C GLU A 699 27.89 -6.58 -9.51
N LYS A 700 28.06 -7.89 -9.72
CA LYS A 700 26.94 -8.80 -9.95
C LYS A 700 26.66 -9.59 -8.68
N THR A 701 25.51 -9.35 -8.08
CA THR A 701 25.12 -10.05 -6.85
C THR A 701 24.93 -11.54 -7.08
N ARG A 702 25.03 -12.33 -6.02
CA ARG A 702 24.55 -13.70 -6.00
C ARG A 702 23.01 -13.75 -5.95
N ASP A 703 22.45 -14.93 -6.14
CA ASP A 703 21.05 -15.21 -5.93
C ASP A 703 20.76 -15.40 -4.43
N PHE A 704 19.57 -14.98 -3.99
CA PHE A 704 19.13 -15.15 -2.61
C PHE A 704 17.83 -15.95 -2.56
N PHE A 705 17.75 -16.87 -1.59
CA PHE A 705 16.53 -17.60 -1.27
C PHE A 705 16.29 -17.51 0.25
N ASP A 706 15.37 -16.62 0.61
CA ASP A 706 14.93 -16.42 1.99
C ASP A 706 13.76 -17.37 2.30
N LEU A 707 13.93 -18.27 3.26
CA LEU A 707 12.95 -19.27 3.68
C LEU A 707 12.59 -19.06 5.15
N ASN A 708 11.28 -18.99 5.44
CA ASN A 708 10.77 -18.70 6.78
C ASN A 708 9.77 -19.78 7.22
N LEU A 709 9.79 -20.14 8.50
CA LEU A 709 8.87 -21.08 9.14
C LEU A 709 8.20 -20.43 10.35
N LYS A 710 6.88 -20.52 10.43
CA LYS A 710 6.08 -20.10 11.58
C LYS A 710 5.15 -21.23 12.02
N LEU A 711 5.11 -21.49 13.32
CA LEU A 711 4.16 -22.38 13.95
C LEU A 711 3.27 -21.57 14.90
N ALA A 712 1.98 -21.86 14.95
CA ALA A 712 1.06 -21.19 15.88
C ALA A 712 0.03 -22.17 16.43
N TYR A 713 -0.37 -21.94 17.68
CA TYR A 713 -1.41 -22.71 18.35
C TYR A 713 -2.36 -21.80 19.14
N ASP A 714 -3.68 -22.01 18.96
CA ASP A 714 -4.74 -21.24 19.59
C ASP A 714 -5.28 -21.95 20.83
N PHE A 715 -5.14 -21.31 21.99
CA PHE A 715 -5.67 -21.77 23.29
C PHE A 715 -6.94 -20.98 23.61
N PRO A 716 -8.14 -21.57 23.58
CA PRO A 716 -9.34 -20.91 24.08
C PRO A 716 -9.26 -20.84 25.61
N ILE A 717 -9.14 -19.63 26.16
CA ILE A 717 -9.11 -19.40 27.61
C ILE A 717 -10.51 -19.28 28.18
N PHE A 718 -11.38 -18.53 27.47
CA PHE A 718 -12.80 -18.36 27.77
C PHE A 718 -13.63 -18.51 26.49
N LYS A 719 -14.97 -18.51 26.63
CA LYS A 719 -15.88 -18.65 25.46
C LYS A 719 -15.57 -17.65 24.33
N SER A 720 -15.13 -16.44 24.68
CA SER A 720 -14.86 -15.33 23.72
C SER A 720 -13.40 -14.88 23.71
N VAL A 721 -12.50 -15.53 24.47
CA VAL A 721 -11.09 -15.11 24.55
C VAL A 721 -10.17 -16.25 24.13
N THR A 722 -9.33 -15.94 23.14
CA THR A 722 -8.32 -16.88 22.62
C THR A 722 -6.93 -16.32 22.85
N LEU A 723 -6.02 -17.15 23.37
CA LEU A 723 -4.58 -16.91 23.39
C LEU A 723 -3.95 -17.70 22.26
N GLN A 724 -3.33 -17.03 21.30
CA GLN A 724 -2.44 -17.65 20.33
C GLN A 724 -1.00 -17.54 20.80
N VAL A 725 -0.27 -18.63 20.78
CA VAL A 725 1.19 -18.66 20.94
C VAL A 725 1.80 -19.04 19.61
N ASN A 726 2.82 -18.31 19.18
CA ASN A 726 3.52 -18.59 17.93
C ASN A 726 5.04 -18.51 18.12
N ALA A 727 5.77 -19.24 17.27
CA ALA A 727 7.21 -19.23 17.20
C ALA A 727 7.68 -19.59 15.80
N GLY A 728 8.89 -19.20 15.47
CA GLY A 728 9.43 -19.54 14.15
C GLY A 728 10.86 -19.08 13.92
N ILE A 729 11.27 -19.28 12.68
CA ILE A 729 12.60 -18.93 12.17
C ILE A 729 12.40 -18.16 10.87
N GLN A 730 13.02 -16.99 10.78
CA GLN A 730 13.15 -16.23 9.54
C GLN A 730 14.53 -16.44 8.94
N ASN A 731 14.59 -16.46 7.62
CA ASN A 731 15.79 -16.69 6.83
C ASN A 731 16.59 -17.94 7.29
N ILE A 732 15.94 -19.11 7.20
CA ILE A 732 16.46 -20.40 7.71
C ILE A 732 17.86 -20.71 7.12
N PHE A 733 18.08 -20.35 5.86
CA PHE A 733 19.35 -20.62 5.18
C PHE A 733 20.42 -19.56 5.41
N ASP A 734 20.10 -18.50 6.19
CA ASP A 734 21.01 -17.38 6.43
C ASP A 734 21.49 -16.74 5.11
N ALA A 735 20.57 -16.60 4.16
CA ALA A 735 20.82 -16.02 2.85
C ALA A 735 20.95 -14.49 2.98
N TYR A 736 22.03 -14.02 3.60
CA TYR A 736 22.32 -12.62 3.89
C TYR A 736 23.58 -12.20 3.13
N GLN A 737 23.72 -10.91 2.80
CA GLN A 737 24.94 -10.39 2.16
C GLN A 737 26.15 -10.69 3.07
N ASP A 738 27.31 -11.01 2.50
CA ASP A 738 28.52 -11.37 3.22
C ASP A 738 29.77 -10.58 2.77
N ASP A 739 29.60 -9.69 1.80
CA ASP A 739 30.61 -8.83 1.23
C ASP A 739 30.33 -7.34 1.49
N PHE A 740 29.84 -7.02 2.70
CA PHE A 740 29.63 -5.64 3.13
C PHE A 740 30.96 -4.87 3.18
N ASP A 741 30.90 -3.58 2.86
CA ASP A 741 32.00 -2.67 3.13
C ASP A 741 32.18 -2.47 4.62
N LYS A 742 33.43 -2.29 5.04
CA LYS A 742 33.84 -2.18 6.44
C LYS A 742 34.33 -0.78 6.79
N GLY A 743 34.04 -0.40 8.05
CA GLY A 743 34.58 0.83 8.63
C GLY A 743 33.96 2.12 8.09
N ALA A 744 34.66 3.23 8.33
CA ALA A 744 34.17 4.58 8.09
C ALA A 744 34.04 4.97 6.60
N HIS A 745 34.77 4.28 5.72
CA HIS A 745 34.79 4.59 4.28
C HIS A 745 33.85 3.69 3.45
N ARG A 746 32.89 3.01 4.12
CA ARG A 746 31.91 2.15 3.47
C ARG A 746 31.04 2.92 2.48
N ASP A 747 30.67 2.28 1.39
CA ASP A 747 29.53 2.70 0.58
C ASP A 747 28.24 2.20 1.24
N ALA A 748 27.51 3.12 1.91
CA ALA A 748 26.25 2.80 2.56
C ALA A 748 25.19 2.29 1.59
N GLY A 749 25.30 2.63 0.31
CA GLY A 749 24.44 2.15 -0.77
C GLY A 749 24.76 0.73 -1.23
N TYR A 750 25.93 0.17 -0.90
CA TYR A 750 26.32 -1.18 -1.29
C TYR A 750 25.67 -2.23 -0.36
N ILE A 751 24.35 -2.30 -0.39
CA ILE A 751 23.53 -3.27 0.33
C ILE A 751 22.51 -3.91 -0.60
N TYR A 752 22.32 -5.22 -0.50
CA TYR A 752 21.41 -6.01 -1.33
C TYR A 752 21.03 -7.33 -0.65
N GLY A 753 20.04 -8.04 -1.19
CA GLY A 753 19.57 -9.30 -0.62
C GLY A 753 18.49 -9.14 0.47
N PRO A 754 18.23 -10.18 1.28
CA PRO A 754 17.27 -10.15 2.37
C PRO A 754 17.59 -9.10 3.43
N GLY A 755 16.55 -8.47 4.01
CA GLY A 755 16.69 -7.38 4.96
C GLY A 755 17.21 -7.78 6.34
N ILE A 756 17.12 -9.07 6.70
CA ILE A 756 17.60 -9.61 7.99
C ILE A 756 18.29 -10.96 7.81
N PRO A 757 19.32 -11.27 8.61
CA PRO A 757 19.95 -12.60 8.68
C PRO A 757 19.01 -13.60 9.34
N ARG A 758 19.47 -14.86 9.50
CA ARG A 758 18.70 -15.86 10.22
C ARG A 758 18.32 -15.37 11.61
N SER A 759 17.00 -15.38 11.88
CA SER A 759 16.43 -14.81 13.08
C SER A 759 15.40 -15.74 13.68
N TYR A 760 15.25 -15.71 15.01
CA TYR A 760 14.32 -16.56 15.74
C TYR A 760 13.29 -15.69 16.42
N PHE A 761 12.00 -16.07 16.36
CA PHE A 761 10.97 -15.30 17.01
C PHE A 761 10.02 -16.15 17.85
N VAL A 762 9.47 -15.50 18.85
CA VAL A 762 8.37 -16.01 19.68
C VAL A 762 7.36 -14.89 19.89
N GLY A 763 6.08 -15.22 19.87
CA GLY A 763 5.03 -14.24 20.08
C GLY A 763 3.79 -14.81 20.74
N CYS A 764 2.99 -13.90 21.31
CA CYS A 764 1.68 -14.20 21.85
C CYS A 764 0.66 -13.16 21.38
N LYS A 765 -0.59 -13.60 21.23
CA LYS A 765 -1.72 -12.76 20.80
C LYS A 765 -2.95 -13.16 21.60
N ILE A 766 -3.54 -12.21 22.33
CA ILE A 766 -4.81 -12.37 23.02
C ILE A 766 -5.88 -11.64 22.19
N SER A 767 -6.95 -12.31 21.87
CA SER A 767 -8.06 -11.77 21.07
C SER A 767 -9.39 -12.05 21.77
N TYR A 768 -10.27 -10.99 21.76
CA TYR A 768 -11.65 -11.00 22.23
C TYR A 768 -12.61 -10.64 21.11
#